data_6a7a8874f9fb6978de179af128a0c888
#
_entry.id   6a7a8874f9fb6978de179af128a0c888
#
_cell.length_a   1.000
_cell.length_b   1.000
_cell.length_c   1.000
_cell.angle_alpha   90.00
_cell.angle_beta   90.00
_cell.angle_gamma   90.00
#
_symmetry.space_group_name_H-M   'P 1'
#
loop_
_entity.id
_entity.type
_entity.pdbx_description
1 polymer ?
#
loop_
_entity_poly.entity_id
_entity_poly.type
_entity_poly.pdbx_seq_one_letter_code
_entity_poly.pdbx_strand_id
1 'polypeptide(L)'
;MAPAQAQKEDWQPITQHDLEMKQVPGNPGADAVQLYYADFINDQEDTEFLYVRIKVLNEKGKRHADVELVVPPEGSISGLKARTIQPDGKITEFTGKPFQKLVIKGRGLKVVAKAFTMPEVNVGSIIEYKFHIDTPGYVRDNSWTIQHELYTVKENFRMKAFSGQIKGLEGGYRVAALYSHMPNNIKPLQKGEGYELDVDNMPAFESEGYMPPEEDLKPQMRFFYVSTGNSTPDKFWQDAGRRWNDEAEHFIGNRKEISQAAADAIGNETDPEQKLRKLYARAQQVRNLTYERERSDIELKKEKLKANQNAGAVLAQNTGGRDDITRFFVALARAAGFDASVVRISNRSSKFFDKGLLSERQLDTEIAVVNVAGKDVYLDPGTRFCPYGYLRWIRTSTQGIKLDKKGGIFVTVPGAAYDKATTRRNAEMALDSGGNLTGTITVSFEGNEALEHRLDELDTDEAGKKKDLEDELQGWLPTGAIIKMTKAEGWETSDGPLIATFSVDMPGYASAAGKRFLVPAYLFQARQMDAFKHVDRKYPVYFPYAFGEVDRVNIKLPAGYTLENTPQPQTARLGYAGYQNVAQFDGKQLVTQRILQVNGIFFKLDQYPEVKTFFGKVQAGDEQQAVLIGGSSTNQESGIHSHSNAP
;
A
#
# COMPACT_ATOMS: atom_id res chain seq x y z
N MET A 1 -15.13 -48.36 7.26
CA MET A 1 -15.49 -46.96 7.49
C MET A 1 -14.52 -46.14 6.65
N ALA A 2 -14.98 -45.47 5.60
CA ALA A 2 -14.12 -44.53 4.86
C ALA A 2 -13.73 -43.38 5.80
N PRO A 3 -12.50 -42.87 5.74
CA PRO A 3 -12.08 -41.81 6.63
C PRO A 3 -12.96 -40.59 6.39
N ALA A 4 -13.45 -39.97 7.45
CA ALA A 4 -14.35 -38.80 7.45
C ALA A 4 -13.79 -37.58 6.66
N GLN A 5 -12.53 -37.63 6.24
CA GLN A 5 -11.85 -36.62 5.49
C GLN A 5 -12.18 -36.64 3.98
N ALA A 6 -12.30 -37.82 3.36
CA ALA A 6 -12.63 -37.93 1.94
C ALA A 6 -14.04 -37.40 1.60
N GLN A 7 -14.97 -37.45 2.54
CA GLN A 7 -16.35 -36.99 2.36
C GLN A 7 -16.48 -35.45 2.40
N LYS A 8 -15.49 -34.73 2.91
CA LYS A 8 -15.49 -33.24 3.06
C LYS A 8 -14.96 -32.52 1.83
N GLU A 9 -14.19 -33.20 1.00
CA GLU A 9 -13.61 -32.62 -0.23
C GLU A 9 -14.49 -32.86 -1.48
N ASP A 10 -15.57 -33.62 -1.36
CA ASP A 10 -16.51 -33.79 -2.45
C ASP A 10 -17.34 -32.52 -2.72
N TRP A 11 -17.90 -32.43 -3.95
CA TRP A 11 -18.84 -31.38 -4.26
C TRP A 11 -20.03 -31.42 -3.30
N GLN A 12 -20.32 -30.34 -2.64
CA GLN A 12 -21.50 -30.22 -1.80
C GLN A 12 -22.77 -30.36 -2.65
N PRO A 13 -23.85 -30.99 -2.15
CA PRO A 13 -25.13 -31.02 -2.85
C PRO A 13 -25.62 -29.61 -3.19
N ILE A 14 -26.19 -29.45 -4.38
CA ILE A 14 -26.86 -28.23 -4.79
C ILE A 14 -28.29 -28.32 -4.36
N THR A 15 -28.75 -27.36 -3.58
CA THR A 15 -30.13 -27.35 -3.11
C THR A 15 -31.01 -26.52 -4.05
N GLN A 16 -32.34 -26.79 -4.02
CA GLN A 16 -33.30 -25.97 -4.75
C GLN A 16 -33.22 -24.50 -4.30
N HIS A 17 -32.99 -24.26 -3.02
CA HIS A 17 -32.79 -22.92 -2.48
C HIS A 17 -31.59 -22.22 -3.12
N ASP A 18 -30.46 -22.92 -3.34
CA ASP A 18 -29.27 -22.34 -4.00
C ASP A 18 -29.60 -21.91 -5.44
N LEU A 19 -30.41 -22.73 -6.15
CA LEU A 19 -30.81 -22.43 -7.53
C LEU A 19 -31.81 -21.25 -7.61
N GLU A 20 -32.70 -21.12 -6.64
CA GLU A 20 -33.78 -20.11 -6.64
C GLU A 20 -33.40 -18.76 -5.98
N MET A 21 -32.30 -18.69 -5.24
CA MET A 21 -31.86 -17.48 -4.58
C MET A 21 -31.63 -16.33 -5.58
N LYS A 22 -32.27 -15.18 -5.37
CA LYS A 22 -32.21 -14.00 -6.24
C LYS A 22 -31.64 -12.76 -5.58
N GLN A 23 -31.52 -12.75 -4.27
CA GLN A 23 -31.04 -11.59 -3.50
C GLN A 23 -30.37 -12.03 -2.20
N VAL A 24 -29.56 -11.15 -1.63
CA VAL A 24 -28.87 -11.33 -0.36
C VAL A 24 -29.69 -10.66 0.75
N PRO A 25 -29.85 -11.28 1.94
CA PRO A 25 -30.45 -10.64 3.09
C PRO A 25 -29.76 -9.30 3.43
N GLY A 26 -30.54 -8.23 3.56
CA GLY A 26 -30.01 -6.90 3.86
C GLY A 26 -29.33 -6.16 2.73
N ASN A 27 -29.09 -6.81 1.56
CA ASN A 27 -28.50 -6.16 0.38
C ASN A 27 -29.14 -6.67 -0.92
N PRO A 28 -30.34 -6.19 -1.30
CA PRO A 28 -31.01 -6.63 -2.50
C PRO A 28 -30.30 -6.25 -3.82
N GLY A 29 -29.34 -5.32 -3.76
CA GLY A 29 -28.53 -4.91 -4.91
C GLY A 29 -27.20 -5.66 -5.07
N ALA A 30 -26.94 -6.68 -4.27
CA ALA A 30 -25.72 -7.47 -4.33
C ALA A 30 -25.50 -8.11 -5.73
N ASP A 31 -24.27 -8.09 -6.20
CA ASP A 31 -23.88 -8.62 -7.51
C ASP A 31 -23.85 -10.15 -7.52
N ALA A 32 -23.43 -10.74 -6.41
CA ALA A 32 -23.25 -12.15 -6.20
C ALA A 32 -23.40 -12.51 -4.71
N VAL A 33 -23.49 -13.78 -4.40
CA VAL A 33 -23.50 -14.34 -3.05
C VAL A 33 -22.62 -15.56 -2.98
N GLN A 34 -21.80 -15.69 -1.95
CA GLN A 34 -21.03 -16.89 -1.66
C GLN A 34 -21.93 -17.86 -0.90
N LEU A 35 -22.38 -18.89 -1.58
CA LEU A 35 -23.27 -19.90 -0.98
C LEU A 35 -22.53 -20.82 -0.02
N TYR A 36 -21.25 -21.11 -0.32
CA TYR A 36 -20.43 -21.99 0.48
C TYR A 36 -18.95 -21.62 0.37
N TYR A 37 -18.27 -21.68 1.51
CA TYR A 37 -16.84 -21.58 1.62
C TYR A 37 -16.30 -22.66 2.56
N ALA A 38 -15.18 -23.28 2.21
CA ALA A 38 -14.48 -24.17 3.13
C ALA A 38 -12.97 -23.94 3.04
N ASP A 39 -12.34 -23.97 4.20
CA ASP A 39 -10.90 -23.82 4.38
C ASP A 39 -10.41 -24.88 5.38
N PHE A 40 -9.71 -25.91 4.88
CA PHE A 40 -9.23 -27.04 5.66
C PHE A 40 -7.71 -27.07 5.67
N ILE A 41 -7.12 -26.59 6.74
CA ILE A 41 -5.68 -26.58 6.96
C ILE A 41 -5.25 -27.95 7.53
N ASN A 42 -4.25 -28.57 6.93
CA ASN A 42 -3.64 -29.81 7.40
C ASN A 42 -2.12 -29.64 7.53
N ASP A 43 -1.67 -29.16 8.69
CA ASP A 43 -0.25 -28.96 8.96
C ASP A 43 0.54 -30.29 9.03
N GLN A 44 -0.15 -31.43 9.17
CA GLN A 44 0.51 -32.74 9.15
C GLN A 44 0.97 -33.16 7.75
N GLU A 45 0.31 -32.65 6.72
CA GLU A 45 0.57 -32.95 5.31
C GLU A 45 1.06 -31.72 4.54
N ASP A 46 1.28 -30.60 5.22
CA ASP A 46 1.68 -29.31 4.63
C ASP A 46 0.71 -28.82 3.54
N THR A 47 -0.59 -29.07 3.71
CA THR A 47 -1.62 -28.76 2.72
C THR A 47 -2.76 -27.92 3.30
N GLU A 48 -3.40 -27.14 2.43
CA GLU A 48 -4.62 -26.40 2.71
C GLU A 48 -5.60 -26.63 1.57
N PHE A 49 -6.80 -27.07 1.89
CA PHE A 49 -7.88 -27.30 0.91
C PHE A 49 -8.86 -26.14 0.96
N LEU A 50 -9.13 -25.58 -0.20
CA LEU A 50 -10.10 -24.49 -0.37
C LEU A 50 -11.23 -24.89 -1.31
N TYR A 51 -12.47 -24.54 -0.93
CA TYR A 51 -13.66 -24.73 -1.73
C TYR A 51 -14.54 -23.49 -1.70
N VAL A 52 -14.88 -22.98 -2.86
CA VAL A 52 -15.68 -21.77 -3.06
C VAL A 52 -16.87 -22.06 -3.96
N ARG A 53 -18.07 -21.63 -3.55
CA ARG A 53 -19.30 -21.68 -4.35
C ARG A 53 -19.95 -20.30 -4.36
N ILE A 54 -20.11 -19.70 -5.53
CA ILE A 54 -20.67 -18.36 -5.72
C ILE A 54 -21.85 -18.41 -6.67
N LYS A 55 -22.96 -17.77 -6.31
CA LYS A 55 -24.09 -17.53 -7.21
C LYS A 55 -24.04 -16.12 -7.78
N VAL A 56 -24.16 -16.03 -9.08
CA VAL A 56 -24.23 -14.78 -9.84
C VAL A 56 -25.66 -14.26 -9.80
N LEU A 57 -25.88 -13.05 -9.26
CA LEU A 57 -27.23 -12.49 -9.09
C LEU A 57 -27.61 -11.49 -10.18
N ASN A 58 -26.63 -10.81 -10.79
CA ASN A 58 -26.85 -9.84 -11.87
C ASN A 58 -25.66 -9.80 -12.84
N GLU A 59 -25.72 -8.94 -13.85
CA GLU A 59 -24.66 -8.82 -14.88
C GLU A 59 -23.29 -8.46 -14.29
N LYS A 60 -23.24 -7.60 -13.27
CA LYS A 60 -21.97 -7.24 -12.61
C LYS A 60 -21.34 -8.43 -11.88
N GLY A 61 -22.15 -9.32 -11.36
CA GLY A 61 -21.70 -10.54 -10.69
C GLY A 61 -20.96 -11.52 -11.61
N LYS A 62 -21.08 -11.40 -12.93
CA LYS A 62 -20.31 -12.22 -13.90
C LYS A 62 -18.80 -12.01 -13.79
N ARG A 63 -18.33 -10.92 -13.17
CA ARG A 63 -16.89 -10.70 -12.90
C ARG A 63 -16.26 -11.83 -12.07
N HIS A 64 -17.04 -12.51 -11.25
CA HIS A 64 -16.56 -13.66 -10.46
C HIS A 64 -16.29 -14.91 -11.30
N ALA A 65 -16.59 -14.88 -12.62
CA ALA A 65 -16.16 -15.92 -13.54
C ALA A 65 -14.65 -15.93 -13.77
N ASP A 66 -13.99 -14.78 -13.63
CA ASP A 66 -12.54 -14.68 -13.74
C ASP A 66 -11.92 -14.93 -12.36
N VAL A 67 -11.36 -16.13 -12.21
CA VAL A 67 -10.80 -16.60 -10.93
C VAL A 67 -9.28 -16.45 -10.94
N GLU A 68 -8.74 -15.85 -9.88
CA GLU A 68 -7.32 -15.69 -9.66
C GLU A 68 -6.94 -16.32 -8.32
N LEU A 69 -6.16 -17.39 -8.37
CA LEU A 69 -5.69 -18.12 -7.19
C LEU A 69 -4.25 -17.72 -6.91
N VAL A 70 -4.04 -16.96 -5.85
CA VAL A 70 -2.70 -16.52 -5.44
C VAL A 70 -1.87 -17.73 -5.03
N VAL A 71 -0.67 -17.86 -5.61
CA VAL A 71 0.29 -18.90 -5.27
C VAL A 71 1.20 -18.37 -4.17
N PRO A 72 1.24 -19.01 -2.99
CA PRO A 72 2.15 -18.60 -1.92
C PRO A 72 3.63 -18.70 -2.36
N PRO A 73 4.51 -17.88 -1.80
CA PRO A 73 5.95 -18.09 -1.95
C PRO A 73 6.33 -19.52 -1.52
N GLU A 74 7.18 -20.19 -2.30
CA GLU A 74 7.62 -21.58 -2.04
C GLU A 74 6.49 -22.63 -2.05
N GLY A 75 5.26 -22.23 -2.41
CA GLY A 75 4.10 -23.11 -2.51
C GLY A 75 3.68 -23.42 -3.94
N SER A 76 2.72 -24.31 -4.07
CA SER A 76 2.07 -24.63 -5.33
C SER A 76 0.57 -24.82 -5.15
N ILE A 77 -0.18 -24.73 -6.25
CA ILE A 77 -1.60 -25.07 -6.29
C ILE A 77 -1.77 -26.35 -7.07
N SER A 78 -2.46 -27.32 -6.47
CA SER A 78 -2.74 -28.62 -7.06
C SER A 78 -4.23 -28.98 -6.99
N GLY A 79 -4.65 -30.06 -7.65
CA GLY A 79 -5.99 -30.62 -7.53
C GLY A 79 -7.14 -29.72 -7.96
N LEU A 80 -6.88 -28.64 -8.75
CA LEU A 80 -7.92 -27.72 -9.19
C LEU A 80 -9.02 -28.43 -9.96
N LYS A 81 -10.25 -28.29 -9.48
CA LYS A 81 -11.49 -28.67 -10.15
C LYS A 81 -12.44 -27.48 -10.11
N ALA A 82 -13.11 -27.21 -11.22
CA ALA A 82 -14.05 -26.09 -11.32
C ALA A 82 -15.20 -26.44 -12.25
N ARG A 83 -16.39 -25.90 -12.00
CA ARG A 83 -17.59 -26.12 -12.81
C ARG A 83 -18.60 -24.98 -12.68
N THR A 84 -19.41 -24.82 -13.68
CA THR A 84 -20.56 -23.90 -13.68
C THR A 84 -21.83 -24.70 -13.68
N ILE A 85 -22.77 -24.34 -12.81
CA ILE A 85 -24.13 -24.93 -12.74
C ILE A 85 -25.11 -23.86 -13.23
N GLN A 86 -25.86 -24.17 -14.26
CA GLN A 86 -26.88 -23.30 -14.80
C GLN A 86 -28.16 -23.28 -13.92
N PRO A 87 -29.04 -22.28 -14.04
CA PRO A 87 -30.28 -22.23 -13.27
C PRO A 87 -31.20 -23.45 -13.45
N ASP A 88 -31.09 -24.15 -14.58
CA ASP A 88 -31.81 -25.41 -14.88
C ASP A 88 -31.13 -26.65 -14.32
N GLY A 89 -30.00 -26.49 -13.62
CA GLY A 89 -29.22 -27.58 -13.06
C GLY A 89 -28.19 -28.21 -14.00
N LYS A 90 -28.09 -27.78 -15.25
CA LYS A 90 -27.06 -28.27 -16.19
C LYS A 90 -25.67 -27.87 -15.68
N ILE A 91 -24.75 -28.84 -15.70
CA ILE A 91 -23.36 -28.64 -15.24
C ILE A 91 -22.42 -28.59 -16.44
N THR A 92 -21.53 -27.58 -16.46
CA THR A 92 -20.43 -27.48 -17.42
C THR A 92 -19.11 -27.46 -16.65
N GLU A 93 -18.30 -28.52 -16.84
CA GLU A 93 -16.99 -28.65 -16.17
C GLU A 93 -15.96 -27.75 -16.84
N PHE A 94 -15.05 -27.17 -16.04
CA PHE A 94 -13.87 -26.50 -16.55
C PHE A 94 -12.82 -27.53 -16.96
N THR A 95 -12.50 -27.58 -18.24
CA THR A 95 -11.52 -28.51 -18.83
C THR A 95 -10.23 -27.80 -19.27
N GLY A 96 -10.16 -26.48 -19.09
CA GLY A 96 -9.02 -25.67 -19.45
C GLY A 96 -7.81 -25.86 -18.51
N LYS A 97 -6.70 -25.23 -18.87
CA LYS A 97 -5.52 -25.11 -17.99
C LYS A 97 -5.41 -23.69 -17.49
N PRO A 98 -5.26 -23.48 -16.18
CA PRO A 98 -4.97 -22.16 -15.64
C PRO A 98 -3.64 -21.63 -16.21
N PHE A 99 -3.57 -20.33 -16.47
CA PHE A 99 -2.35 -19.66 -16.87
C PHE A 99 -1.77 -18.88 -15.69
N GLN A 100 -0.46 -18.63 -15.73
CA GLN A 100 0.18 -17.79 -14.72
C GLN A 100 -0.06 -16.32 -15.05
N LYS A 101 -0.52 -15.58 -14.07
CA LYS A 101 -0.71 -14.12 -14.12
C LYS A 101 0.13 -13.47 -13.03
N LEU A 102 0.85 -12.42 -13.39
CA LEU A 102 1.51 -11.57 -12.42
C LEU A 102 0.47 -10.60 -11.86
N VAL A 103 0.12 -10.74 -10.58
CA VAL A 103 -0.93 -9.93 -9.93
C VAL A 103 -0.36 -8.65 -9.35
N ILE A 104 0.81 -8.75 -8.71
CA ILE A 104 1.53 -7.60 -8.16
C ILE A 104 2.94 -7.60 -8.74
N LYS A 105 3.28 -6.49 -9.41
CA LYS A 105 4.63 -6.20 -9.88
C LYS A 105 5.05 -4.90 -9.24
N GLY A 106 6.00 -4.95 -8.33
CA GLY A 106 6.52 -3.76 -7.66
C GLY A 106 7.07 -4.07 -6.28
N ARG A 107 7.90 -3.18 -5.77
CA ARG A 107 8.46 -3.22 -4.41
C ARG A 107 9.32 -4.44 -4.08
N GLY A 108 9.90 -5.09 -5.09
CA GLY A 108 10.63 -6.35 -4.90
C GLY A 108 9.74 -7.54 -4.55
N LEU A 109 8.41 -7.41 -4.64
CA LEU A 109 7.45 -8.47 -4.43
C LEU A 109 6.82 -8.88 -5.77
N LYS A 110 7.01 -10.14 -6.15
CA LYS A 110 6.34 -10.76 -7.28
C LYS A 110 5.27 -11.70 -6.77
N VAL A 111 4.00 -11.31 -6.89
CA VAL A 111 2.88 -12.18 -6.56
C VAL A 111 2.34 -12.78 -7.84
N VAL A 112 2.41 -14.10 -7.93
CA VAL A 112 1.91 -14.88 -9.07
C VAL A 112 0.57 -15.51 -8.70
N ALA A 113 -0.39 -15.44 -9.60
CA ALA A 113 -1.64 -16.18 -9.48
C ALA A 113 -1.79 -17.19 -10.62
N LYS A 114 -2.51 -18.28 -10.35
CA LYS A 114 -3.11 -19.12 -11.39
C LYS A 114 -4.48 -18.54 -11.73
N ALA A 115 -4.62 -18.03 -12.95
CA ALA A 115 -5.84 -17.42 -13.44
C ALA A 115 -6.56 -18.31 -14.45
N PHE A 116 -7.89 -18.32 -14.39
CA PHE A 116 -8.76 -19.01 -15.37
C PHE A 116 -10.15 -18.38 -15.36
N THR A 117 -10.87 -18.56 -16.48
CA THR A 117 -12.25 -18.09 -16.59
C THR A 117 -13.21 -19.29 -16.53
N MET A 118 -14.24 -19.19 -15.70
CA MET A 118 -15.30 -20.18 -15.57
C MET A 118 -16.12 -20.28 -16.86
N PRO A 119 -16.48 -21.50 -17.34
CA PRO A 119 -17.23 -21.66 -18.58
C PRO A 119 -18.70 -21.25 -18.44
N GLU A 120 -19.30 -20.73 -19.49
CA GLU A 120 -20.74 -20.50 -19.67
C GLU A 120 -21.45 -19.76 -18.52
N VAL A 121 -20.81 -18.76 -17.89
CA VAL A 121 -21.40 -18.03 -16.75
C VAL A 121 -22.47 -17.04 -17.21
N ASN A 122 -23.69 -17.19 -16.68
CA ASN A 122 -24.84 -16.34 -16.90
C ASN A 122 -25.42 -15.83 -15.57
N VAL A 123 -26.30 -14.84 -15.64
CA VAL A 123 -27.07 -14.43 -14.46
C VAL A 123 -27.89 -15.63 -13.95
N GLY A 124 -27.81 -15.91 -12.66
CA GLY A 124 -28.43 -17.07 -12.03
C GLY A 124 -27.55 -18.32 -12.00
N SER A 125 -26.41 -18.37 -12.72
CA SER A 125 -25.46 -19.48 -12.62
C SER A 125 -24.81 -19.54 -11.24
N ILE A 126 -24.42 -20.75 -10.86
CA ILE A 126 -23.55 -21.01 -9.70
C ILE A 126 -22.19 -21.42 -10.25
N ILE A 127 -21.13 -20.75 -9.81
CA ILE A 127 -19.74 -21.14 -10.07
C ILE A 127 -19.16 -21.81 -8.84
N GLU A 128 -18.44 -22.89 -9.07
CA GLU A 128 -17.87 -23.73 -8.02
C GLU A 128 -16.45 -24.11 -8.39
N TYR A 129 -15.52 -23.92 -7.46
CA TYR A 129 -14.15 -24.40 -7.63
C TYR A 129 -13.54 -24.83 -6.30
N LYS A 130 -12.59 -25.77 -6.38
CA LYS A 130 -11.84 -26.28 -5.24
C LYS A 130 -10.43 -26.66 -5.66
N PHE A 131 -9.48 -26.53 -4.74
CA PHE A 131 -8.07 -26.76 -4.98
C PHE A 131 -7.31 -26.98 -3.68
N HIS A 132 -6.06 -27.45 -3.79
CA HIS A 132 -5.12 -27.51 -2.68
C HIS A 132 -4.01 -26.50 -2.88
N ILE A 133 -3.55 -25.94 -1.76
CA ILE A 133 -2.31 -25.21 -1.64
C ILE A 133 -1.32 -26.14 -0.94
N ASP A 134 -0.22 -26.46 -1.62
CA ASP A 134 0.83 -27.34 -1.12
C ASP A 134 2.06 -26.51 -0.76
N THR A 135 2.60 -26.65 0.45
CA THR A 135 3.78 -25.91 0.93
C THR A 135 4.71 -26.82 1.71
N PRO A 136 5.40 -27.74 1.00
CA PRO A 136 6.16 -28.82 1.61
C PRO A 136 7.25 -28.34 2.59
N GLY A 137 7.37 -29.05 3.70
CA GLY A 137 8.41 -28.84 4.71
C GLY A 137 8.21 -27.63 5.63
N TYR A 138 6.98 -27.14 5.73
CA TYR A 138 6.72 -25.89 6.37
C TYR A 138 5.53 -25.90 7.35
N VAL A 139 5.81 -25.99 8.64
CA VAL A 139 4.83 -25.71 9.69
C VAL A 139 4.61 -24.21 9.76
N ARG A 140 3.42 -23.73 9.36
CA ARG A 140 3.10 -22.32 9.19
C ARG A 140 2.35 -21.75 10.38
N ASP A 141 2.46 -20.41 10.53
CA ASP A 141 1.47 -19.62 11.22
C ASP A 141 0.29 -19.43 10.25
N ASN A 142 -0.73 -20.25 10.41
CA ASN A 142 -1.92 -20.23 9.57
C ASN A 142 -3.01 -19.32 10.15
N SER A 143 -3.96 -18.92 9.32
CA SER A 143 -5.10 -18.13 9.77
C SER A 143 -6.35 -18.46 8.97
N TRP A 144 -7.49 -18.36 9.62
CA TRP A 144 -8.80 -18.29 8.97
C TRP A 144 -9.27 -16.84 8.95
N THR A 145 -9.58 -16.34 7.77
CA THR A 145 -10.32 -15.09 7.59
C THR A 145 -11.78 -15.45 7.40
N ILE A 146 -12.64 -14.95 8.29
CA ILE A 146 -14.03 -15.42 8.39
C ILE A 146 -14.98 -14.50 7.63
N GLN A 147 -14.57 -13.29 7.29
CA GLN A 147 -15.40 -12.34 6.54
C GLN A 147 -14.80 -12.08 5.16
N HIS A 148 -15.59 -12.30 4.12
CA HIS A 148 -15.20 -12.16 2.73
C HIS A 148 -15.86 -10.95 2.06
N GLU A 149 -15.46 -10.63 0.82
CA GLU A 149 -16.08 -9.54 0.03
C GLU A 149 -17.56 -9.79 -0.28
N LEU A 150 -17.97 -11.07 -0.35
CA LEU A 150 -19.35 -11.45 -0.57
C LEU A 150 -20.01 -11.86 0.74
N TYR A 151 -21.31 -11.59 0.84
CA TYR A 151 -22.13 -12.23 1.86
C TYR A 151 -22.00 -13.74 1.72
N THR A 152 -21.68 -14.44 2.80
CA THR A 152 -21.47 -15.90 2.80
C THR A 152 -22.55 -16.59 3.58
N VAL A 153 -23.28 -17.51 2.92
CA VAL A 153 -24.39 -18.24 3.53
C VAL A 153 -23.88 -19.27 4.52
N LYS A 154 -22.82 -20.01 4.15
CA LYS A 154 -22.25 -21.05 5.00
C LYS A 154 -20.74 -21.17 4.83
N GLU A 155 -20.03 -21.28 5.94
CA GLU A 155 -18.59 -21.48 6.00
C GLU A 155 -18.22 -22.63 6.90
N ASN A 156 -17.24 -23.43 6.47
CA ASN A 156 -16.69 -24.51 7.26
C ASN A 156 -15.17 -24.40 7.32
N PHE A 157 -14.65 -24.30 8.52
CA PHE A 157 -13.21 -24.20 8.79
C PHE A 157 -12.75 -25.41 9.60
N ARG A 158 -11.65 -26.01 9.22
CA ARG A 158 -11.03 -27.13 9.92
C ARG A 158 -9.51 -26.95 9.92
N MET A 159 -8.89 -27.23 11.07
CA MET A 159 -7.45 -27.18 11.21
C MET A 159 -6.99 -28.45 11.93
N LYS A 160 -6.07 -29.19 11.32
CA LYS A 160 -5.36 -30.32 11.90
C LYS A 160 -3.92 -29.91 12.19
N ALA A 161 -3.56 -29.88 13.46
CA ALA A 161 -2.25 -29.47 13.89
C ALA A 161 -1.16 -30.48 13.51
N PHE A 162 0.06 -30.01 13.34
CA PHE A 162 1.25 -30.83 13.21
C PHE A 162 1.55 -31.57 14.53
N SER A 163 1.96 -32.82 14.44
CA SER A 163 2.27 -33.68 15.61
C SER A 163 3.71 -34.19 15.61
N GLY A 164 4.55 -33.79 14.64
CA GLY A 164 5.95 -34.19 14.54
C GLY A 164 6.87 -33.34 15.42
N GLN A 165 8.16 -33.32 15.11
CA GLN A 165 9.14 -32.47 15.80
C GLN A 165 9.26 -31.12 15.10
N ILE A 166 9.17 -30.02 15.85
CA ILE A 166 9.40 -28.66 15.35
C ILE A 166 10.75 -28.19 15.88
N LYS A 167 11.64 -27.81 14.97
CA LYS A 167 12.96 -27.25 15.31
C LYS A 167 12.79 -25.99 16.17
N GLY A 168 13.47 -25.97 17.31
CA GLY A 168 13.36 -24.89 18.29
C GLY A 168 12.26 -25.09 19.34
N LEU A 169 11.44 -26.16 19.22
CA LEU A 169 10.38 -26.53 20.16
C LEU A 169 10.55 -27.98 20.65
N GLU A 170 11.80 -28.46 20.78
CA GLU A 170 12.14 -29.85 21.12
C GLU A 170 11.63 -30.28 22.50
N GLY A 171 11.37 -29.34 23.41
CA GLY A 171 10.79 -29.59 24.74
C GLY A 171 9.28 -29.85 24.76
N GLY A 172 8.68 -29.98 23.58
CA GLY A 172 7.23 -30.11 23.39
C GLY A 172 6.54 -28.80 23.08
N TYR A 173 5.46 -28.89 22.34
CA TYR A 173 4.67 -27.74 21.91
C TYR A 173 3.18 -28.04 21.90
N ARG A 174 2.38 -27.00 21.77
CA ARG A 174 0.94 -27.07 21.47
C ARG A 174 0.59 -26.03 20.43
N VAL A 175 -0.44 -26.28 19.65
CA VAL A 175 -1.06 -25.22 18.84
C VAL A 175 -1.86 -24.29 19.75
N ALA A 176 -1.71 -22.99 19.52
CA ALA A 176 -2.50 -21.95 20.16
C ALA A 176 -3.25 -21.15 19.07
N ALA A 177 -4.32 -20.50 19.46
CA ALA A 177 -5.10 -19.67 18.57
C ALA A 177 -5.35 -18.30 19.19
N LEU A 178 -5.23 -17.26 18.38
CA LEU A 178 -5.59 -15.88 18.71
C LEU A 178 -6.79 -15.47 17.86
N TYR A 179 -7.81 -14.93 18.52
CA TYR A 179 -9.04 -14.46 17.88
C TYR A 179 -9.04 -12.94 17.78
N SER A 180 -9.43 -12.40 16.62
CA SER A 180 -9.60 -10.97 16.39
C SER A 180 -10.98 -10.70 15.81
N HIS A 181 -11.67 -9.69 16.34
CA HIS A 181 -12.95 -9.18 15.85
C HIS A 181 -14.08 -10.23 15.69
N MET A 182 -13.97 -11.36 16.38
CA MET A 182 -14.97 -12.43 16.31
C MET A 182 -16.32 -11.96 16.86
N PRO A 183 -17.41 -12.14 16.10
CA PRO A 183 -18.75 -11.93 16.66
C PRO A 183 -19.01 -12.82 17.88
N ASN A 184 -19.72 -12.30 18.89
CA ASN A 184 -19.93 -13.00 20.17
C ASN A 184 -20.62 -14.37 20.06
N ASN A 185 -21.38 -14.59 18.99
CA ASN A 185 -22.10 -15.83 18.70
C ASN A 185 -21.27 -16.87 17.95
N ILE A 186 -20.07 -16.51 17.49
CA ILE A 186 -19.17 -17.41 16.72
C ILE A 186 -18.06 -17.88 17.63
N LYS A 187 -18.00 -19.19 17.88
CA LYS A 187 -17.02 -19.82 18.78
C LYS A 187 -16.41 -21.04 18.13
N PRO A 188 -15.10 -21.00 17.89
CA PRO A 188 -14.37 -22.17 17.44
C PRO A 188 -14.43 -23.29 18.48
N LEU A 189 -14.53 -24.53 18.00
CA LEU A 189 -14.46 -25.73 18.83
C LEU A 189 -13.05 -26.32 18.72
N GLN A 190 -12.35 -26.43 19.84
CA GLN A 190 -11.11 -27.18 19.88
C GLN A 190 -11.44 -28.68 19.88
N LYS A 191 -10.86 -29.44 18.96
CA LYS A 191 -11.08 -30.87 18.82
C LYS A 191 -9.75 -31.62 18.73
N GLY A 192 -9.38 -32.25 19.82
CA GLY A 192 -8.03 -32.79 19.97
C GLY A 192 -7.00 -31.66 19.92
N GLU A 193 -5.99 -31.80 19.06
CA GLU A 193 -4.97 -30.77 18.83
C GLU A 193 -5.35 -29.77 17.72
N GLY A 194 -6.54 -29.93 17.11
CA GLY A 194 -7.02 -29.08 16.04
C GLY A 194 -8.18 -28.18 16.43
N TYR A 195 -8.72 -27.48 15.43
CA TYR A 195 -9.86 -26.57 15.60
C TYR A 195 -10.90 -26.77 14.50
N GLU A 196 -12.15 -26.59 14.85
CA GLU A 196 -13.28 -26.57 13.92
C GLU A 196 -14.12 -25.31 14.15
N LEU A 197 -14.61 -24.72 13.07
CA LEU A 197 -15.51 -23.57 13.11
C LEU A 197 -16.51 -23.67 11.96
N ASP A 198 -17.80 -23.57 12.29
CA ASP A 198 -18.88 -23.48 11.33
C ASP A 198 -19.55 -22.11 11.51
N VAL A 199 -19.75 -21.40 10.42
CA VAL A 199 -20.34 -20.06 10.41
C VAL A 199 -21.46 -20.02 9.39
N ASP A 200 -22.58 -19.43 9.78
CA ASP A 200 -23.72 -19.21 8.90
C ASP A 200 -24.00 -17.71 8.78
N ASN A 201 -24.37 -17.28 7.56
CA ASN A 201 -24.86 -15.93 7.29
C ASN A 201 -23.87 -14.82 7.69
N MET A 202 -22.61 -14.93 7.25
CA MET A 202 -21.61 -13.88 7.45
C MET A 202 -21.84 -12.71 6.48
N PRO A 203 -22.05 -11.48 6.96
CA PRO A 203 -22.17 -10.29 6.11
C PRO A 203 -20.91 -10.04 5.27
N ALA A 204 -21.10 -9.45 4.09
CA ALA A 204 -19.98 -9.00 3.26
C ALA A 204 -19.10 -7.98 4.00
N PHE A 205 -17.80 -8.06 3.77
CA PHE A 205 -16.88 -7.01 4.18
C PHE A 205 -16.98 -5.82 3.20
N GLU A 206 -17.25 -4.66 3.72
CA GLU A 206 -17.32 -3.43 2.93
C GLU A 206 -16.10 -2.58 3.23
N SER A 207 -15.22 -2.42 2.23
CA SER A 207 -14.04 -1.57 2.37
C SER A 207 -14.42 -0.09 2.33
N GLU A 208 -13.72 0.71 3.11
CA GLU A 208 -13.83 2.17 3.12
C GLU A 208 -12.49 2.80 2.74
N GLY A 209 -12.52 3.92 2.02
CA GLY A 209 -11.30 4.65 1.72
C GLY A 209 -10.58 5.09 3.01
N TYR A 210 -9.25 4.95 3.03
CA TYR A 210 -8.44 5.27 4.22
C TYR A 210 -8.88 4.53 5.50
N MET A 211 -9.10 3.24 5.42
CA MET A 211 -9.26 2.39 6.60
C MET A 211 -7.92 1.68 6.95
N PRO A 212 -7.75 1.18 8.18
CA PRO A 212 -6.65 0.28 8.53
C PRO A 212 -6.57 -0.95 7.62
N PRO A 213 -5.44 -1.68 7.63
CA PRO A 213 -5.34 -2.92 6.88
C PRO A 213 -6.51 -3.87 7.16
N GLU A 214 -7.05 -4.49 6.12
CA GLU A 214 -8.21 -5.39 6.24
C GLU A 214 -7.97 -6.56 7.21
N GLU A 215 -6.74 -7.07 7.26
CA GLU A 215 -6.36 -8.11 8.20
C GLU A 215 -6.53 -7.71 9.68
N ASP A 216 -6.50 -6.40 9.98
CA ASP A 216 -6.71 -5.90 11.34
C ASP A 216 -8.18 -5.55 11.64
N LEU A 217 -9.08 -5.71 10.65
CA LEU A 217 -10.49 -5.34 10.77
C LEU A 217 -11.43 -6.54 10.65
N LYS A 218 -11.05 -7.54 9.85
CA LYS A 218 -11.87 -8.72 9.61
C LYS A 218 -11.87 -9.68 10.81
N PRO A 219 -13.00 -10.32 11.09
CA PRO A 219 -13.03 -11.48 11.98
C PRO A 219 -12.07 -12.55 11.51
N GLN A 220 -11.16 -12.96 12.36
CA GLN A 220 -10.15 -13.96 12.02
C GLN A 220 -9.70 -14.76 13.23
N MET A 221 -9.14 -15.94 12.93
CA MET A 221 -8.48 -16.81 13.89
C MET A 221 -7.09 -17.15 13.37
N ARG A 222 -6.06 -16.82 14.16
CA ARG A 222 -4.64 -17.07 13.82
C ARG A 222 -4.11 -18.21 14.66
N PHE A 223 -3.42 -19.16 14.02
CA PHE A 223 -2.81 -20.33 14.66
C PHE A 223 -1.29 -20.17 14.73
N PHE A 224 -0.71 -20.59 15.83
CA PHE A 224 0.73 -20.61 16.02
C PHE A 224 1.14 -21.70 17.00
N TYR A 225 2.38 -22.17 16.90
CA TYR A 225 2.92 -23.22 17.74
C TYR A 225 3.77 -22.62 18.86
N VAL A 226 3.44 -22.97 20.09
CA VAL A 226 4.15 -22.48 21.29
C VAL A 226 4.70 -23.62 22.11
N SER A 227 5.88 -23.41 22.71
CA SER A 227 6.46 -24.37 23.68
C SER A 227 5.50 -24.63 24.84
N THR A 228 5.39 -25.88 25.28
CA THR A 228 4.63 -26.24 26.48
C THR A 228 5.29 -25.76 27.78
N GLY A 229 6.57 -25.40 27.75
CA GLY A 229 7.31 -24.81 28.84
C GLY A 229 7.14 -23.31 28.92
N ASN A 230 6.15 -22.83 29.67
CA ASN A 230 5.98 -21.45 30.17
C ASN A 230 6.33 -20.31 29.19
N SER A 231 5.58 -20.18 28.10
CA SER A 231 5.79 -19.13 27.11
C SER A 231 4.84 -17.95 27.34
N THR A 232 5.24 -17.01 28.19
CA THR A 232 4.61 -15.69 28.20
C THR A 232 5.06 -14.91 26.95
N PRO A 233 4.26 -13.97 26.43
CA PRO A 233 4.68 -13.11 25.32
C PRO A 233 6.03 -12.43 25.55
N ASP A 234 6.28 -11.92 26.75
CA ASP A 234 7.56 -11.26 27.08
C ASP A 234 8.75 -12.23 26.95
N LYS A 235 8.61 -13.45 27.48
CA LYS A 235 9.66 -14.45 27.38
C LYS A 235 9.90 -14.89 25.93
N PHE A 236 8.84 -15.12 25.17
CA PHE A 236 8.94 -15.49 23.75
C PHE A 236 9.75 -14.45 22.97
N TRP A 237 9.37 -13.18 23.08
CA TRP A 237 10.03 -12.10 22.35
C TRP A 237 11.46 -11.82 22.86
N GLN A 238 11.70 -12.02 24.15
CA GLN A 238 13.06 -11.93 24.71
C GLN A 238 13.97 -13.02 24.15
N ASP A 239 13.49 -14.26 24.08
CA ASP A 239 14.26 -15.39 23.57
C ASP A 239 14.47 -15.26 22.04
N ALA A 240 13.46 -14.81 21.29
CA ALA A 240 13.59 -14.50 19.87
C ALA A 240 14.63 -13.39 19.64
N GLY A 241 14.54 -12.30 20.38
CA GLY A 241 15.50 -11.19 20.29
C GLY A 241 16.93 -11.60 20.59
N ARG A 242 17.14 -12.54 21.53
CA ARG A 242 18.48 -13.08 21.82
C ARG A 242 19.03 -13.89 20.64
N ARG A 243 18.24 -14.79 20.05
CA ARG A 243 18.68 -15.57 18.89
C ARG A 243 18.99 -14.67 17.69
N TRP A 244 18.14 -13.71 17.40
CA TRP A 244 18.37 -12.75 16.33
C TRP A 244 19.61 -11.87 16.58
N ASN A 245 19.85 -11.51 17.86
CA ASN A 245 21.06 -10.79 18.22
C ASN A 245 22.31 -11.62 17.91
N ASP A 246 22.32 -12.89 18.30
CA ASP A 246 23.47 -13.77 18.08
C ASP A 246 23.75 -13.95 16.58
N GLU A 247 22.70 -14.08 15.75
CA GLU A 247 22.82 -14.12 14.29
C GLU A 247 23.37 -12.81 13.71
N ALA A 248 22.83 -11.66 14.15
CA ALA A 248 23.27 -10.36 13.68
C ALA A 248 24.71 -10.05 14.09
N GLU A 249 25.10 -10.35 15.36
CA GLU A 249 26.46 -10.17 15.86
C GLU A 249 27.47 -11.07 15.14
N HIS A 250 27.09 -12.31 14.82
CA HIS A 250 27.94 -13.21 14.02
C HIS A 250 28.19 -12.63 12.61
N PHE A 251 27.16 -12.06 11.99
CA PHE A 251 27.27 -11.44 10.67
C PHE A 251 28.10 -10.15 10.70
N ILE A 252 27.82 -9.26 11.64
CA ILE A 252 28.47 -7.94 11.79
C ILE A 252 29.96 -8.14 12.10
N GLY A 253 30.28 -8.87 13.15
CA GLY A 253 31.65 -9.16 13.61
C GLY A 253 32.47 -7.89 13.84
N ASN A 254 33.78 -8.08 14.06
CA ASN A 254 34.77 -6.99 14.13
C ASN A 254 35.92 -7.33 13.18
N ARG A 255 35.99 -6.69 12.02
CA ARG A 255 36.90 -7.03 10.92
C ARG A 255 37.70 -5.82 10.48
N LYS A 256 39.00 -6.02 10.23
CA LYS A 256 39.91 -4.93 9.81
C LYS A 256 39.47 -4.29 8.49
N GLU A 257 39.00 -5.08 7.53
CA GLU A 257 38.49 -4.58 6.23
C GLU A 257 37.28 -3.66 6.39
N ILE A 258 36.41 -3.89 7.39
CA ILE A 258 35.29 -3.01 7.69
C ILE A 258 35.77 -1.71 8.34
N SER A 259 36.75 -1.79 9.25
CA SER A 259 37.34 -0.58 9.85
C SER A 259 38.02 0.29 8.82
N GLN A 260 38.73 -0.32 7.85
CA GLN A 260 39.33 0.42 6.75
C GLN A 260 38.27 1.05 5.84
N ALA A 261 37.23 0.30 5.45
CA ALA A 261 36.16 0.82 4.63
C ALA A 261 35.38 1.97 5.31
N ALA A 262 35.21 1.90 6.63
CA ALA A 262 34.60 2.99 7.41
C ALA A 262 35.49 4.24 7.41
N ALA A 263 36.81 4.09 7.65
CA ALA A 263 37.77 5.19 7.63
C ALA A 263 37.84 5.83 6.23
N ASP A 264 37.88 5.03 5.16
CA ASP A 264 37.91 5.51 3.77
C ASP A 264 36.65 6.30 3.43
N ALA A 265 35.47 5.83 3.86
CA ALA A 265 34.20 6.51 3.63
C ALA A 265 34.11 7.86 4.37
N ILE A 266 34.60 7.93 5.62
CA ILE A 266 34.59 9.12 6.45
C ILE A 266 35.62 10.15 5.95
N GLY A 267 36.84 9.70 5.62
CA GLY A 267 37.95 10.57 5.29
C GLY A 267 38.31 11.48 6.47
N ASN A 268 38.44 12.76 6.22
CA ASN A 268 38.80 13.77 7.23
C ASN A 268 37.60 14.40 7.96
N GLU A 269 36.40 13.84 7.80
CA GLU A 269 35.19 14.37 8.42
C GLU A 269 35.26 14.24 9.95
N THR A 270 34.91 15.28 10.68
CA THR A 270 34.91 15.31 12.14
C THR A 270 33.52 15.36 12.75
N ASP A 271 32.56 15.94 12.05
CA ASP A 271 31.18 16.04 12.52
C ASP A 271 30.50 14.66 12.57
N PRO A 272 29.96 14.24 13.72
CA PRO A 272 29.37 12.89 13.87
C PRO A 272 28.21 12.64 12.91
N GLU A 273 27.35 13.62 12.68
CA GLU A 273 26.21 13.49 11.77
C GLU A 273 26.68 13.30 10.32
N GLN A 274 27.68 14.08 9.88
CA GLN A 274 28.24 13.96 8.53
C GLN A 274 29.02 12.65 8.35
N LYS A 275 29.73 12.17 9.38
CA LYS A 275 30.33 10.84 9.37
C LYS A 275 29.27 9.77 9.11
N LEU A 276 28.18 9.83 9.85
CA LEU A 276 27.11 8.82 9.73
C LEU A 276 26.43 8.87 8.35
N ARG A 277 26.22 10.08 7.77
CA ARG A 277 25.74 10.25 6.40
C ARG A 277 26.66 9.61 5.36
N LYS A 278 27.96 9.78 5.49
CA LYS A 278 28.94 9.17 4.59
C LYS A 278 28.94 7.64 4.69
N LEU A 279 28.83 7.09 5.90
CA LEU A 279 28.73 5.64 6.12
C LEU A 279 27.42 5.10 5.54
N TYR A 280 26.33 5.83 5.68
CA TYR A 280 25.04 5.49 5.10
C TYR A 280 25.11 5.47 3.57
N ALA A 281 25.67 6.52 2.97
CA ALA A 281 25.89 6.60 1.54
C ALA A 281 26.78 5.45 1.03
N ARG A 282 27.83 5.06 1.79
CA ARG A 282 28.67 3.88 1.46
C ARG A 282 27.88 2.58 1.47
N ALA A 283 26.98 2.39 2.44
CA ALA A 283 26.11 1.21 2.49
C ALA A 283 25.12 1.18 1.30
N GLN A 284 24.57 2.32 0.92
CA GLN A 284 23.65 2.45 -0.22
C GLN A 284 24.32 2.19 -1.59
N GLN A 285 25.64 2.22 -1.69
CA GLN A 285 26.38 1.84 -2.91
C GLN A 285 26.46 0.34 -3.15
N VAL A 286 26.13 -0.47 -2.15
CA VAL A 286 26.05 -1.93 -2.32
C VAL A 286 24.88 -2.27 -3.23
N ARG A 287 25.13 -3.10 -4.23
CA ARG A 287 24.09 -3.61 -5.14
C ARG A 287 23.05 -4.38 -4.34
N ASN A 288 21.82 -3.90 -4.31
CA ASN A 288 20.74 -4.44 -3.47
C ASN A 288 19.92 -5.47 -4.24
N LEU A 289 20.19 -6.74 -3.99
CA LEU A 289 19.57 -7.86 -4.67
C LEU A 289 18.07 -8.03 -4.35
N THR A 290 17.59 -7.50 -3.21
CA THR A 290 16.17 -7.54 -2.83
C THR A 290 15.27 -6.79 -3.81
N TYR A 291 15.81 -5.76 -4.49
CA TYR A 291 15.08 -4.92 -5.43
C TYR A 291 15.40 -5.23 -6.89
N GLU A 292 16.00 -6.37 -7.16
CA GLU A 292 16.24 -6.87 -8.50
C GLU A 292 15.30 -8.03 -8.83
N ARG A 293 15.07 -8.29 -10.13
CA ARG A 293 14.28 -9.44 -10.54
C ARG A 293 14.84 -10.75 -9.99
N GLU A 294 13.97 -11.67 -9.68
CA GLU A 294 14.37 -13.03 -9.33
C GLU A 294 15.24 -13.65 -10.43
N ARG A 295 16.34 -14.27 -10.04
CA ARG A 295 17.27 -14.94 -10.95
C ARG A 295 17.11 -16.44 -10.86
N SER A 296 17.22 -17.10 -12.01
CA SER A 296 17.32 -18.56 -12.04
C SER A 296 18.64 -19.04 -11.41
N ASP A 297 18.67 -20.28 -10.94
CA ASP A 297 19.90 -20.91 -10.42
C ASP A 297 21.06 -20.88 -11.43
N ILE A 298 20.75 -20.92 -12.71
CA ILE A 298 21.77 -20.84 -13.79
C ILE A 298 22.39 -19.45 -13.84
N GLU A 299 21.56 -18.39 -13.71
CA GLU A 299 22.04 -17.00 -13.68
C GLU A 299 22.87 -16.72 -12.42
N LEU A 300 22.41 -17.19 -11.25
CA LEU A 300 23.16 -17.08 -9.98
C LEU A 300 24.54 -17.76 -10.07
N LYS A 301 24.60 -18.96 -10.65
CA LYS A 301 25.87 -19.67 -10.88
C LYS A 301 26.77 -18.94 -11.86
N LYS A 302 26.21 -18.38 -12.94
CA LYS A 302 26.96 -17.61 -13.96
C LYS A 302 27.52 -16.31 -13.37
N GLU A 303 26.75 -15.61 -12.56
CA GLU A 303 27.17 -14.39 -11.85
C GLU A 303 28.12 -14.69 -10.67
N LYS A 304 28.29 -15.95 -10.29
CA LYS A 304 29.10 -16.41 -9.13
C LYS A 304 28.70 -15.75 -7.81
N LEU A 305 27.44 -15.34 -7.70
CA LEU A 305 26.91 -14.76 -6.46
C LEU A 305 26.82 -15.84 -5.37
N LYS A 306 27.37 -15.53 -4.21
CA LYS A 306 27.30 -16.38 -3.02
C LYS A 306 26.56 -15.65 -1.92
N ALA A 307 25.78 -16.36 -1.13
CA ALA A 307 25.16 -15.80 0.06
C ALA A 307 26.23 -15.19 1.00
N ASN A 308 25.98 -13.99 1.47
CA ASN A 308 26.89 -13.33 2.39
C ASN A 308 26.82 -14.01 3.76
N GLN A 309 27.95 -14.39 4.30
CA GLN A 309 28.06 -14.97 5.63
C GLN A 309 28.43 -13.93 6.71
N ASN A 310 28.83 -12.73 6.29
CA ASN A 310 29.26 -11.66 7.19
C ASN A 310 29.41 -10.32 6.42
N ALA A 311 29.57 -9.23 7.17
CA ALA A 311 29.76 -7.88 6.63
C ALA A 311 30.97 -7.74 5.69
N GLY A 312 32.06 -8.49 5.91
CA GLY A 312 33.23 -8.51 5.02
C GLY A 312 32.92 -9.11 3.65
N ALA A 313 32.04 -10.11 3.58
CA ALA A 313 31.58 -10.69 2.33
C ALA A 313 30.73 -9.68 1.53
N VAL A 314 29.87 -8.90 2.19
CA VAL A 314 29.11 -7.80 1.56
C VAL A 314 30.06 -6.78 0.93
N LEU A 315 31.09 -6.37 1.68
CA LEU A 315 32.11 -5.43 1.21
C LEU A 315 32.85 -5.99 -0.02
N ALA A 316 33.31 -7.24 0.06
CA ALA A 316 34.12 -7.89 -0.98
C ALA A 316 33.33 -8.15 -2.27
N GLN A 317 32.06 -8.59 -2.16
CA GLN A 317 31.21 -8.87 -3.30
C GLN A 317 30.52 -7.60 -3.83
N ASN A 318 30.45 -6.54 -3.03
CA ASN A 318 29.65 -5.32 -3.24
C ASN A 318 28.19 -5.62 -3.62
N THR A 319 27.63 -6.71 -3.06
CA THR A 319 26.23 -7.14 -3.25
C THR A 319 25.67 -7.63 -1.93
N GLY A 320 24.36 -7.49 -1.74
CA GLY A 320 23.67 -8.03 -0.59
C GLY A 320 22.15 -7.88 -0.67
N GLY A 321 21.45 -8.64 0.14
CA GLY A 321 20.04 -8.40 0.39
C GLY A 321 19.82 -7.20 1.32
N ARG A 322 18.58 -6.81 1.49
CA ARG A 322 18.19 -5.68 2.36
C ARG A 322 18.79 -5.78 3.77
N ASP A 323 18.65 -6.93 4.41
CA ASP A 323 19.13 -7.13 5.78
C ASP A 323 20.66 -7.23 5.85
N ASP A 324 21.31 -7.79 4.81
CA ASP A 324 22.77 -7.78 4.68
C ASP A 324 23.33 -6.34 4.67
N ILE A 325 22.68 -5.45 3.90
CA ILE A 325 23.09 -4.04 3.79
C ILE A 325 22.85 -3.31 5.10
N THR A 326 21.75 -3.60 5.80
CA THR A 326 21.48 -3.03 7.13
C THR A 326 22.54 -3.45 8.15
N ARG A 327 22.88 -4.72 8.21
CA ARG A 327 23.93 -5.26 9.10
C ARG A 327 25.32 -4.74 8.71
N PHE A 328 25.61 -4.61 7.43
CA PHE A 328 26.83 -3.99 6.93
C PHE A 328 26.96 -2.53 7.35
N PHE A 329 25.89 -1.74 7.26
CA PHE A 329 25.87 -0.37 7.75
C PHE A 329 26.14 -0.29 9.26
N VAL A 330 25.49 -1.17 10.07
CA VAL A 330 25.75 -1.25 11.52
C VAL A 330 27.22 -1.59 11.80
N ALA A 331 27.82 -2.49 11.00
CA ALA A 331 29.25 -2.82 11.13
C ALA A 331 30.15 -1.59 10.85
N LEU A 332 29.87 -0.83 9.77
CA LEU A 332 30.58 0.41 9.45
C LEU A 332 30.43 1.47 10.55
N ALA A 333 29.21 1.66 11.06
CA ALA A 333 28.95 2.64 12.13
C ALA A 333 29.70 2.29 13.42
N ARG A 334 29.69 1.02 13.83
CA ARG A 334 30.44 0.54 15.00
C ARG A 334 31.94 0.69 14.82
N ALA A 335 32.47 0.38 13.64
CA ALA A 335 33.88 0.57 13.31
C ALA A 335 34.31 2.03 13.38
N ALA A 336 33.40 2.98 13.15
CA ALA A 336 33.59 4.41 13.31
C ALA A 336 33.35 4.93 14.75
N GLY A 337 33.05 4.04 15.71
CA GLY A 337 32.89 4.37 17.13
C GLY A 337 31.45 4.74 17.54
N PHE A 338 30.45 4.55 16.69
CA PHE A 338 29.05 4.79 17.05
C PHE A 338 28.46 3.59 17.82
N ASP A 339 27.57 3.88 18.78
CA ASP A 339 26.67 2.88 19.35
C ASP A 339 25.52 2.61 18.37
N ALA A 340 25.63 1.51 17.65
CA ALA A 340 24.69 1.11 16.60
C ALA A 340 24.16 -0.30 16.83
N SER A 341 22.87 -0.52 16.59
CA SER A 341 22.19 -1.80 16.74
C SER A 341 21.22 -2.05 15.60
N VAL A 342 20.91 -3.33 15.39
CA VAL A 342 19.82 -3.75 14.49
C VAL A 342 18.49 -3.70 15.24
N VAL A 343 17.44 -3.31 14.56
CA VAL A 343 16.05 -3.38 15.04
C VAL A 343 15.26 -4.24 14.06
N ARG A 344 14.67 -5.33 14.54
CA ARG A 344 13.65 -6.06 13.77
C ARG A 344 12.31 -5.40 13.93
N ILE A 345 11.62 -5.19 12.81
CA ILE A 345 10.43 -4.35 12.74
C ILE A 345 9.37 -4.97 11.83
N SER A 346 8.09 -4.69 12.14
CA SER A 346 6.96 -5.14 11.34
C SER A 346 6.71 -4.24 10.14
N ASN A 347 6.08 -4.81 9.12
CA ASN A 347 5.50 -4.09 7.99
C ASN A 347 4.03 -3.78 8.28
N ARG A 348 3.70 -2.51 8.56
CA ARG A 348 2.34 -2.09 8.89
C ARG A 348 1.42 -1.82 7.68
N SER A 349 1.87 -2.15 6.46
CA SER A 349 1.02 -1.96 5.27
C SER A 349 -0.07 -3.02 5.14
N SER A 350 0.16 -4.22 5.70
CA SER A 350 -0.78 -5.33 5.62
C SER A 350 -1.45 -5.66 6.96
N LYS A 351 -0.72 -5.45 8.06
CA LYS A 351 -1.23 -5.70 9.43
C LYS A 351 -0.40 -4.95 10.47
N PHE A 352 -1.00 -4.66 11.61
CA PHE A 352 -0.29 -4.11 12.75
C PHE A 352 0.39 -5.21 13.56
N PHE A 353 1.48 -4.83 14.24
CA PHE A 353 2.16 -5.75 15.14
C PHE A 353 1.29 -6.06 16.36
N ASP A 354 1.12 -7.35 16.66
CA ASP A 354 0.43 -7.85 17.83
C ASP A 354 1.39 -8.66 18.71
N LYS A 355 1.77 -8.12 19.87
CA LYS A 355 2.65 -8.77 20.82
C LYS A 355 2.11 -10.12 21.35
N GLY A 356 0.77 -10.28 21.34
CA GLY A 356 0.09 -11.50 21.79
C GLY A 356 0.19 -12.65 20.79
N LEU A 357 0.38 -12.35 19.51
CA LEU A 357 0.65 -13.35 18.48
C LEU A 357 2.11 -13.75 18.53
N LEU A 358 2.40 -14.95 19.06
CA LEU A 358 3.76 -15.45 19.26
C LEU A 358 4.35 -16.02 17.97
N SER A 359 4.45 -15.18 16.96
CA SER A 359 5.01 -15.46 15.64
C SER A 359 6.13 -14.49 15.30
N GLU A 360 7.33 -15.00 15.09
CA GLU A 360 8.52 -14.23 14.70
C GLU A 360 8.38 -13.56 13.33
N ARG A 361 7.48 -14.06 12.48
CA ARG A 361 7.21 -13.54 11.12
C ARG A 361 6.56 -12.17 11.11
N GLN A 362 6.02 -11.72 12.24
CA GLN A 362 5.52 -10.36 12.35
C GLN A 362 6.64 -9.31 12.23
N LEU A 363 7.89 -9.69 12.55
CA LEU A 363 9.07 -8.83 12.51
C LEU A 363 10.01 -9.32 11.40
N ASP A 364 9.61 -9.06 10.17
CA ASP A 364 10.19 -9.64 8.95
C ASP A 364 11.29 -8.80 8.30
N THR A 365 11.63 -7.66 8.90
CA THR A 365 12.54 -6.67 8.31
C THR A 365 13.49 -6.12 9.36
N GLU A 366 14.71 -5.78 8.93
CA GLU A 366 15.72 -5.13 9.76
C GLU A 366 15.93 -3.66 9.33
N ILE A 367 16.01 -2.77 10.33
CA ILE A 367 16.48 -1.39 10.21
C ILE A 367 17.62 -1.16 11.20
N ALA A 368 18.35 -0.06 11.06
CA ALA A 368 19.40 0.31 12.00
C ALA A 368 18.92 1.38 12.97
N VAL A 369 19.42 1.35 14.20
CA VAL A 369 19.35 2.44 15.16
C VAL A 369 20.76 2.80 15.60
N VAL A 370 21.08 4.11 15.58
CA VAL A 370 22.39 4.63 15.96
C VAL A 370 22.19 5.73 16.99
N ASN A 371 22.90 5.64 18.12
CA ASN A 371 22.92 6.73 19.11
C ASN A 371 23.88 7.83 18.66
N VAL A 372 23.34 9.02 18.43
CA VAL A 372 24.10 10.22 18.09
C VAL A 372 23.86 11.28 19.15
N ALA A 373 24.89 11.60 19.92
CA ALA A 373 24.83 12.59 20.99
C ALA A 373 23.70 12.35 22.02
N GLY A 374 23.45 11.08 22.36
CA GLY A 374 22.41 10.67 23.32
C GLY A 374 21.00 10.53 22.73
N LYS A 375 20.83 10.70 21.43
CA LYS A 375 19.55 10.56 20.73
C LYS A 375 19.61 9.39 19.74
N ASP A 376 18.63 8.50 19.81
CA ASP A 376 18.51 7.39 18.87
C ASP A 376 17.98 7.88 17.51
N VAL A 377 18.74 7.59 16.46
CA VAL A 377 18.42 7.88 15.06
C VAL A 377 18.12 6.56 14.35
N TYR A 378 16.91 6.41 13.85
CA TYR A 378 16.50 5.22 13.08
C TYR A 378 16.78 5.43 11.61
N LEU A 379 17.39 4.44 10.95
CA LEU A 379 17.88 4.51 9.57
C LEU A 379 17.53 3.23 8.81
N ASP A 380 17.25 3.36 7.52
CA ASP A 380 16.84 2.26 6.64
C ASP A 380 17.78 2.12 5.43
N PRO A 381 19.05 1.76 5.64
CA PRO A 381 20.03 1.65 4.56
C PRO A 381 19.74 0.48 3.62
N GLY A 382 18.98 -0.52 4.07
CA GLY A 382 18.58 -1.69 3.30
C GLY A 382 17.44 -1.41 2.30
N THR A 383 16.72 -0.30 2.41
CA THR A 383 15.74 0.12 1.40
C THR A 383 16.43 0.94 0.31
N ARG A 384 16.35 0.47 -0.93
CA ARG A 384 16.91 1.17 -2.09
C ARG A 384 16.30 2.57 -2.19
N PHE A 385 17.11 3.58 -2.50
CA PHE A 385 16.73 4.99 -2.59
C PHE A 385 16.19 5.64 -1.31
N CYS A 386 16.21 4.97 -0.16
CA CYS A 386 15.79 5.59 1.09
C CYS A 386 16.80 6.68 1.50
N PRO A 387 16.39 7.95 1.63
CA PRO A 387 17.30 9.00 2.04
C PRO A 387 17.82 8.80 3.48
N TYR A 388 18.98 9.33 3.80
CA TYR A 388 19.47 9.40 5.16
C TYR A 388 18.49 10.16 6.08
N GLY A 389 18.18 9.60 7.24
CA GLY A 389 17.22 10.17 8.20
C GLY A 389 15.74 9.93 7.85
N TYR A 390 15.50 9.08 6.86
CA TYR A 390 14.16 8.60 6.52
C TYR A 390 14.04 7.10 6.81
N LEU A 391 12.81 6.70 7.02
CA LEU A 391 12.36 5.31 6.99
C LEU A 391 11.23 5.21 5.96
N ARG A 392 11.17 4.11 5.25
CA ARG A 392 9.99 3.84 4.45
C ARG A 392 8.76 3.82 5.35
N TRP A 393 7.63 4.43 4.91
CA TRP A 393 6.44 4.61 5.74
C TRP A 393 5.92 3.32 6.40
N ILE A 394 6.02 2.19 5.70
CA ILE A 394 5.58 0.87 6.21
C ILE A 394 6.31 0.43 7.49
N ARG A 395 7.41 1.07 7.85
CA ARG A 395 8.29 0.81 9.00
C ARG A 395 8.29 1.91 10.04
N THR A 396 7.43 2.92 9.87
CA THR A 396 7.24 4.01 10.82
C THR A 396 5.99 3.80 11.67
N SER A 397 5.85 4.50 12.78
CA SER A 397 4.66 4.43 13.67
C SER A 397 4.28 2.99 14.05
N THR A 398 5.26 2.13 14.26
CA THR A 398 5.06 0.72 14.62
C THR A 398 6.05 0.29 15.70
N GLN A 399 5.83 -0.88 16.28
CA GLN A 399 6.73 -1.47 17.25
C GLN A 399 7.73 -2.40 16.58
N GLY A 400 8.90 -2.50 17.19
CA GLY A 400 9.96 -3.41 16.80
C GLY A 400 10.76 -3.89 18.02
N ILE A 401 11.76 -4.72 17.78
CA ILE A 401 12.67 -5.23 18.79
C ILE A 401 14.09 -4.81 18.40
N LYS A 402 14.68 -3.91 19.23
CA LYS A 402 16.11 -3.61 19.20
C LYS A 402 16.84 -4.83 19.72
N LEU A 403 17.79 -5.34 18.94
CA LEU A 403 18.56 -6.52 19.29
C LEU A 403 19.59 -6.19 20.35
N ASP A 404 19.66 -7.04 21.38
CA ASP A 404 20.57 -6.94 22.53
C ASP A 404 20.95 -8.33 23.04
N LYS A 405 22.17 -8.47 23.55
CA LYS A 405 22.70 -9.74 24.09
C LYS A 405 21.92 -10.32 25.28
N LYS A 406 21.16 -9.47 25.99
CA LYS A 406 20.31 -9.90 27.12
C LYS A 406 18.90 -10.32 26.67
N GLY A 407 18.57 -10.15 25.40
CA GLY A 407 17.28 -10.40 24.78
C GLY A 407 16.83 -9.19 23.99
N GLY A 408 15.63 -9.26 23.42
CA GLY A 408 15.09 -8.14 22.65
C GLY A 408 14.53 -7.02 23.54
N ILE A 409 14.73 -5.79 23.16
CA ILE A 409 14.14 -4.60 23.79
C ILE A 409 13.07 -4.05 22.87
N PHE A 410 11.81 -4.03 23.33
CA PHE A 410 10.74 -3.39 22.55
C PHE A 410 11.01 -1.90 22.37
N VAL A 411 10.92 -1.44 21.15
CA VAL A 411 11.04 -0.03 20.76
C VAL A 411 9.84 0.38 19.92
N THR A 412 9.46 1.64 20.05
CA THR A 412 8.46 2.25 19.14
C THR A 412 9.21 3.11 18.14
N VAL A 413 9.12 2.76 16.87
CA VAL A 413 9.73 3.54 15.80
C VAL A 413 8.82 4.73 15.49
N PRO A 414 9.35 5.96 15.52
CA PRO A 414 8.53 7.15 15.35
C PRO A 414 7.95 7.27 13.94
N GLY A 415 6.82 7.96 13.83
CA GLY A 415 6.29 8.44 12.56
C GLY A 415 7.08 9.63 12.03
N ALA A 416 6.99 9.89 10.73
CA ALA A 416 7.50 11.10 10.11
C ALA A 416 6.42 12.20 10.10
N ALA A 417 6.84 13.47 10.14
CA ALA A 417 5.93 14.58 9.93
C ALA A 417 5.67 14.81 8.42
N TYR A 418 4.65 15.61 8.10
CA TYR A 418 4.20 15.85 6.71
C TYR A 418 5.30 16.39 5.79
N ASP A 419 6.27 17.12 6.32
CA ASP A 419 7.40 17.67 5.56
C ASP A 419 8.36 16.59 5.01
N LYS A 420 8.21 15.35 5.47
CA LYS A 420 8.91 14.15 4.98
C LYS A 420 8.17 13.41 3.86
N ALA A 421 7.00 13.91 3.45
CA ALA A 421 6.21 13.38 2.35
C ALA A 421 5.37 14.52 1.76
N THR A 422 5.97 15.33 0.90
CA THR A 422 5.31 16.51 0.35
C THR A 422 5.27 16.44 -1.18
N THR A 423 4.07 16.66 -1.75
CA THR A 423 3.87 16.87 -3.17
C THR A 423 3.70 18.37 -3.44
N ARG A 424 4.58 18.94 -4.29
CA ARG A 424 4.49 20.34 -4.73
C ARG A 424 4.08 20.40 -6.19
N ARG A 425 3.03 21.18 -6.50
CA ARG A 425 2.52 21.35 -7.85
C ARG A 425 2.57 22.82 -8.25
N ASN A 426 3.35 23.12 -9.27
CA ASN A 426 3.47 24.47 -9.82
C ASN A 426 2.90 24.49 -11.24
N ALA A 427 1.95 25.37 -11.54
CA ALA A 427 1.32 25.49 -12.83
C ALA A 427 1.46 26.92 -13.40
N GLU A 428 1.97 27.02 -14.62
CA GLU A 428 2.05 28.25 -15.43
C GLU A 428 1.09 28.10 -16.59
N MET A 429 -0.06 28.78 -16.50
CA MET A 429 -1.21 28.54 -17.37
C MET A 429 -1.64 29.84 -18.07
N ALA A 430 -2.27 29.69 -19.22
CA ALA A 430 -2.90 30.78 -19.97
C ALA A 430 -4.34 30.42 -20.32
N LEU A 431 -5.28 31.27 -19.94
CA LEU A 431 -6.67 31.18 -20.31
C LEU A 431 -6.89 31.95 -21.63
N ASP A 432 -7.51 31.34 -22.60
CA ASP A 432 -7.88 31.98 -23.84
C ASP A 432 -9.29 32.63 -23.78
N SER A 433 -9.67 33.38 -24.84
CA SER A 433 -10.99 34.01 -24.95
C SER A 433 -12.13 32.99 -25.21
N GLY A 434 -11.82 31.75 -25.51
CA GLY A 434 -12.75 30.62 -25.63
C GLY A 434 -13.02 29.88 -24.34
N GLY A 435 -12.30 30.20 -23.27
CA GLY A 435 -12.40 29.52 -21.98
C GLY A 435 -11.52 28.27 -21.85
N ASN A 436 -10.60 28.05 -22.78
CA ASN A 436 -9.65 26.93 -22.71
C ASN A 436 -8.42 27.34 -21.89
N LEU A 437 -7.90 26.42 -21.09
CA LEU A 437 -6.72 26.66 -20.24
C LEU A 437 -5.59 25.76 -20.72
N THR A 438 -4.46 26.39 -21.12
CA THR A 438 -3.29 25.66 -21.61
C THR A 438 -2.04 26.08 -20.84
N GLY A 439 -1.06 25.18 -20.72
CA GLY A 439 0.20 25.56 -20.08
C GLY A 439 1.06 24.39 -19.66
N THR A 440 1.89 24.67 -18.64
CA THR A 440 2.86 23.70 -18.10
C THR A 440 2.60 23.47 -16.61
N ILE A 441 2.62 22.23 -16.21
CA ILE A 441 2.57 21.82 -14.80
C ILE A 441 3.86 21.09 -14.46
N THR A 442 4.49 21.50 -13.35
CA THR A 442 5.64 20.81 -12.75
C THR A 442 5.22 20.25 -11.40
N VAL A 443 5.39 18.95 -11.23
CA VAL A 443 5.14 18.23 -9.97
C VAL A 443 6.47 17.80 -9.38
N SER A 444 6.69 18.09 -8.11
CA SER A 444 7.85 17.67 -7.32
C SER A 444 7.38 16.79 -6.18
N PHE A 445 7.76 15.53 -6.20
CA PHE A 445 7.55 14.58 -5.10
C PHE A 445 8.77 14.61 -4.18
N GLU A 446 8.57 14.82 -2.89
CA GLU A 446 9.63 14.96 -1.89
C GLU A 446 9.55 13.88 -0.82
N GLY A 447 10.70 13.42 -0.33
CA GLY A 447 10.80 12.47 0.77
C GLY A 447 10.16 11.12 0.49
N ASN A 448 9.21 10.70 1.32
CA ASN A 448 8.52 9.41 1.14
C ASN A 448 7.69 9.35 -0.16
N GLU A 449 7.14 10.47 -0.63
CA GLU A 449 6.45 10.50 -1.94
C GLU A 449 7.42 10.11 -3.06
N ALA A 450 8.61 10.72 -3.12
CA ALA A 450 9.62 10.35 -4.11
C ALA A 450 10.13 8.91 -3.94
N LEU A 451 10.27 8.46 -2.68
CA LEU A 451 10.73 7.10 -2.38
C LEU A 451 9.74 6.05 -2.88
N GLU A 452 8.45 6.22 -2.60
CA GLU A 452 7.43 5.26 -3.04
C GLU A 452 7.36 5.20 -4.58
N HIS A 453 7.36 6.34 -5.28
CA HIS A 453 7.42 6.36 -6.75
C HIS A 453 8.64 5.61 -7.29
N ARG A 454 9.83 5.85 -6.74
CA ARG A 454 11.06 5.17 -7.15
C ARG A 454 10.99 3.66 -6.95
N LEU A 455 10.37 3.22 -5.84
CA LEU A 455 10.25 1.80 -5.52
C LEU A 455 9.16 1.11 -6.34
N ASP A 456 8.05 1.78 -6.59
CA ASP A 456 6.94 1.22 -7.37
C ASP A 456 7.32 1.05 -8.85
N GLU A 457 8.17 1.94 -9.38
CA GLU A 457 8.58 1.99 -10.78
C GLU A 457 9.92 1.30 -11.10
N LEU A 458 10.49 0.54 -10.16
CA LEU A 458 11.79 -0.12 -10.33
C LEU A 458 11.88 -1.03 -11.55
N ASP A 459 10.81 -1.77 -11.84
CA ASP A 459 10.73 -2.73 -12.93
C ASP A 459 9.90 -2.21 -14.14
N THR A 460 9.49 -0.95 -14.08
CA THR A 460 8.68 -0.31 -15.11
C THR A 460 9.56 0.38 -16.14
N ASP A 461 9.25 0.20 -17.42
CA ASP A 461 9.96 0.89 -18.49
C ASP A 461 9.59 2.38 -18.56
N GLU A 462 10.32 3.15 -19.36
CA GLU A 462 10.10 4.59 -19.48
C GLU A 462 8.70 4.96 -19.99
N ALA A 463 8.08 4.09 -20.80
CA ALA A 463 6.72 4.32 -21.29
C ALA A 463 5.68 4.11 -20.18
N GLY A 464 5.90 3.09 -19.34
CA GLY A 464 5.08 2.82 -18.16
C GLY A 464 5.20 3.94 -17.13
N LYS A 465 6.42 4.32 -16.72
CA LYS A 465 6.68 5.45 -15.80
C LYS A 465 5.99 6.74 -16.25
N LYS A 466 6.09 7.01 -17.57
CA LYS A 466 5.41 8.16 -18.18
C LYS A 466 3.91 8.07 -18.01
N LYS A 467 3.33 6.92 -18.36
CA LYS A 467 1.88 6.70 -18.26
C LYS A 467 1.39 6.85 -16.82
N ASP A 468 2.08 6.27 -15.86
CA ASP A 468 1.67 6.28 -14.46
C ASP A 468 1.70 7.71 -13.87
N LEU A 469 2.71 8.52 -14.22
CA LEU A 469 2.75 9.93 -13.85
C LEU A 469 1.69 10.79 -14.57
N GLU A 470 1.36 10.48 -15.84
CA GLU A 470 0.27 11.14 -16.57
C GLU A 470 -1.10 10.79 -15.96
N ASP A 471 -1.34 9.53 -15.64
CA ASP A 471 -2.56 9.03 -14.97
C ASP A 471 -2.70 9.64 -13.55
N GLU A 472 -1.59 9.80 -12.84
CA GLU A 472 -1.61 10.44 -11.53
C GLU A 472 -1.99 11.92 -11.62
N LEU A 473 -1.39 12.68 -12.55
CA LEU A 473 -1.76 14.08 -12.77
C LEU A 473 -3.21 14.19 -13.22
N GLN A 474 -3.69 13.27 -14.08
CA GLN A 474 -5.10 13.24 -14.52
C GLN A 474 -6.05 13.11 -13.32
N GLY A 475 -5.67 12.36 -12.28
CA GLY A 475 -6.46 12.22 -11.06
C GLY A 475 -6.61 13.51 -10.24
N TRP A 476 -5.78 14.53 -10.45
CA TRP A 476 -5.87 15.84 -9.78
C TRP A 476 -6.54 16.92 -10.63
N LEU A 477 -6.68 16.70 -11.92
CA LEU A 477 -7.21 17.67 -12.87
C LEU A 477 -8.67 17.37 -13.25
N PRO A 478 -9.41 18.36 -13.76
CA PRO A 478 -10.74 18.14 -14.29
C PRO A 478 -10.78 17.09 -15.40
N THR A 479 -11.89 16.36 -15.49
CA THR A 479 -12.11 15.35 -16.54
C THR A 479 -11.99 15.98 -17.92
N GLY A 480 -11.28 15.31 -18.84
CA GLY A 480 -11.08 15.77 -20.22
C GLY A 480 -9.81 16.60 -20.43
N ALA A 481 -8.99 16.79 -19.40
CA ALA A 481 -7.65 17.36 -19.57
C ALA A 481 -6.78 16.46 -20.46
N ILE A 482 -6.10 17.06 -21.44
CA ILE A 482 -5.13 16.41 -22.32
C ILE A 482 -3.74 16.64 -21.73
N ILE A 483 -3.09 15.58 -21.27
CA ILE A 483 -1.83 15.62 -20.53
C ILE A 483 -0.74 14.93 -21.34
N LYS A 484 0.43 15.55 -21.40
CA LYS A 484 1.62 14.97 -22.02
C LYS A 484 2.84 15.27 -21.16
N MET A 485 3.43 14.25 -20.56
CA MET A 485 4.71 14.40 -19.86
C MET A 485 5.81 14.78 -20.87
N THR A 486 6.56 15.83 -20.55
CA THR A 486 7.66 16.34 -21.36
C THR A 486 9.02 15.98 -20.77
N LYS A 487 9.11 15.84 -19.45
CA LYS A 487 10.34 15.50 -18.73
C LYS A 487 10.03 14.83 -17.39
N ALA A 488 10.87 13.89 -16.98
CA ALA A 488 10.95 13.41 -15.59
C ALA A 488 12.41 13.21 -15.20
N GLU A 489 12.77 13.54 -13.96
CA GLU A 489 14.13 13.42 -13.43
C GLU A 489 14.12 13.10 -11.94
N GLY A 490 15.21 12.50 -11.45
CA GLY A 490 15.35 12.13 -10.03
C GLY A 490 15.02 10.70 -9.72
N TRP A 491 14.91 9.81 -10.72
CA TRP A 491 14.59 8.38 -10.52
C TRP A 491 15.70 7.58 -9.84
N GLU A 492 16.98 7.90 -10.12
CA GLU A 492 18.14 7.08 -9.76
C GLU A 492 18.92 7.65 -8.55
N THR A 493 18.32 8.53 -7.76
CA THR A 493 18.98 9.14 -6.60
C THR A 493 18.23 8.85 -5.30
N SER A 494 18.95 8.71 -4.19
CA SER A 494 18.37 8.67 -2.85
C SER A 494 17.99 10.06 -2.35
N ASP A 495 18.75 11.08 -2.73
CA ASP A 495 18.57 12.46 -2.29
C ASP A 495 17.85 13.30 -3.34
N GLY A 496 17.07 14.26 -2.85
CA GLY A 496 16.34 15.18 -3.70
C GLY A 496 14.98 14.65 -4.18
N PRO A 497 14.21 15.53 -4.82
CA PRO A 497 12.87 15.21 -5.30
C PRO A 497 12.89 14.37 -6.58
N LEU A 498 11.79 13.69 -6.85
CA LEU A 498 11.40 13.24 -8.17
C LEU A 498 10.58 14.37 -8.80
N ILE A 499 11.01 14.85 -9.97
CA ILE A 499 10.34 15.99 -10.65
C ILE A 499 9.81 15.54 -12.00
N ALA A 500 8.53 15.81 -12.26
CA ALA A 500 7.89 15.59 -13.54
C ALA A 500 7.29 16.87 -14.09
N THR A 501 7.47 17.12 -15.39
CA THR A 501 6.95 18.30 -16.09
C THR A 501 6.02 17.86 -17.22
N PHE A 502 4.87 18.52 -17.31
CA PHE A 502 3.80 18.17 -18.23
C PHE A 502 3.36 19.41 -19.04
N SER A 503 3.04 19.20 -20.31
CA SER A 503 2.23 20.10 -21.12
C SER A 503 0.78 19.68 -20.95
N VAL A 504 -0.12 20.64 -20.68
CA VAL A 504 -1.53 20.37 -20.39
C VAL A 504 -2.42 21.29 -21.21
N ASP A 505 -3.51 20.72 -21.75
CA ASP A 505 -4.58 21.43 -22.45
C ASP A 505 -5.93 21.00 -21.85
N MET A 506 -6.71 21.98 -21.39
CA MET A 506 -8.02 21.76 -20.76
C MET A 506 -9.10 22.57 -21.51
N PRO A 507 -9.69 22.00 -22.56
CA PRO A 507 -10.78 22.64 -23.30
C PRO A 507 -11.98 22.91 -22.38
N GLY A 508 -12.55 24.11 -22.48
CA GLY A 508 -13.74 24.48 -21.72
C GLY A 508 -13.54 24.58 -20.21
N TYR A 509 -12.31 24.82 -19.73
CA TYR A 509 -12.01 24.98 -18.31
C TYR A 509 -12.81 26.08 -17.64
N ALA A 510 -12.97 27.25 -18.30
CA ALA A 510 -13.80 28.33 -17.84
C ALA A 510 -15.18 28.28 -18.49
N SER A 511 -16.22 28.38 -17.68
CA SER A 511 -17.61 28.40 -18.17
C SER A 511 -18.06 29.81 -18.52
N ALA A 512 -18.55 30.03 -19.75
CA ALA A 512 -19.04 31.30 -20.19
C ALA A 512 -20.45 31.61 -19.62
N ALA A 513 -20.66 32.80 -19.07
CA ALA A 513 -21.91 33.31 -18.54
C ALA A 513 -22.15 34.76 -19.04
N GLY A 514 -22.62 34.89 -20.24
CA GLY A 514 -22.76 36.18 -20.92
C GLY A 514 -21.42 36.84 -21.23
N LYS A 515 -21.14 38.01 -20.59
CA LYS A 515 -19.82 38.68 -20.69
C LYS A 515 -18.82 38.22 -19.65
N ARG A 516 -19.16 37.20 -18.86
CA ARG A 516 -18.33 36.70 -17.75
C ARG A 516 -17.79 35.32 -18.06
N PHE A 517 -16.64 35.00 -17.46
CA PHE A 517 -16.17 33.62 -17.26
C PHE A 517 -16.18 33.26 -15.77
N LEU A 518 -16.71 32.08 -15.46
CA LEU A 518 -16.56 31.41 -14.19
C LEU A 518 -15.36 30.48 -14.31
N VAL A 519 -14.29 30.80 -13.59
CA VAL A 519 -13.00 30.09 -13.67
C VAL A 519 -12.77 29.36 -12.35
N PRO A 520 -12.64 28.02 -12.31
CA PRO A 520 -12.16 27.33 -11.13
C PRO A 520 -10.81 27.93 -10.68
N ALA A 521 -10.75 28.46 -9.47
CA ALA A 521 -9.56 29.22 -9.04
C ALA A 521 -8.43 28.31 -8.62
N TYR A 522 -8.76 27.13 -8.04
CA TYR A 522 -7.81 26.14 -7.58
C TYR A 522 -7.82 24.95 -8.53
N LEU A 523 -6.71 24.75 -9.24
CA LEU A 523 -6.59 23.75 -10.30
C LEU A 523 -6.57 22.31 -9.75
N PHE A 524 -5.89 22.13 -8.62
CA PHE A 524 -5.70 20.81 -8.01
C PHE A 524 -6.66 20.62 -6.85
N GLN A 525 -7.26 19.43 -6.77
CA GLN A 525 -8.19 19.08 -5.71
C GLN A 525 -7.61 17.97 -4.82
N ALA A 526 -8.01 17.97 -3.55
CA ALA A 526 -7.62 16.93 -2.62
C ALA A 526 -8.29 15.60 -2.98
N ARG A 527 -7.48 14.55 -3.18
CA ARG A 527 -7.97 13.19 -3.51
C ARG A 527 -8.79 12.55 -2.40
N GLN A 528 -8.57 12.98 -1.16
CA GLN A 528 -9.19 12.39 0.03
C GLN A 528 -10.69 12.67 0.16
N MET A 529 -11.22 13.59 -0.63
CA MET A 529 -12.60 14.08 -0.49
C MET A 529 -13.65 13.00 -0.69
N ASP A 530 -13.46 12.11 -1.66
CA ASP A 530 -14.39 11.03 -1.94
C ASP A 530 -14.50 10.01 -0.80
N ALA A 531 -13.43 9.84 -0.03
CA ALA A 531 -13.38 8.91 1.10
C ALA A 531 -14.23 9.36 2.30
N PHE A 532 -14.60 10.65 2.39
CA PHE A 532 -15.30 11.23 3.55
C PHE A 532 -16.73 11.71 3.23
N LYS A 533 -17.32 11.22 2.15
CA LYS A 533 -18.71 11.55 1.75
C LYS A 533 -19.77 10.90 2.65
N HIS A 534 -19.50 9.72 3.19
CA HIS A 534 -20.46 8.98 4.02
C HIS A 534 -20.75 9.71 5.34
N VAL A 535 -22.01 9.59 5.81
CA VAL A 535 -22.43 10.19 7.09
C VAL A 535 -21.72 9.48 8.23
N ASP A 536 -21.71 8.16 8.19
CA ASP A 536 -21.11 7.28 9.19
C ASP A 536 -20.06 6.37 8.56
N ARG A 537 -19.11 5.92 9.36
CA ARG A 537 -18.10 4.92 9.00
C ARG A 537 -18.16 3.72 9.93
N LYS A 538 -17.76 2.57 9.39
CA LYS A 538 -17.58 1.33 10.15
C LYS A 538 -16.19 1.24 10.77
N TYR A 539 -15.18 1.86 10.13
CA TYR A 539 -13.77 1.73 10.49
C TYR A 539 -13.09 3.08 10.75
N PRO A 540 -12.06 3.10 11.60
CA PRO A 540 -11.23 4.29 11.81
C PRO A 540 -10.66 4.83 10.50
N VAL A 541 -10.30 6.12 10.47
CA VAL A 541 -9.54 6.69 9.35
C VAL A 541 -8.06 6.43 9.58
N TYR A 542 -7.39 5.89 8.56
CA TYR A 542 -5.97 5.56 8.58
C TYR A 542 -5.28 6.01 7.30
N PHE A 543 -4.40 6.99 7.42
CA PHE A 543 -3.52 7.39 6.33
C PHE A 543 -2.22 6.59 6.38
N PRO A 544 -1.67 6.15 5.24
CA PRO A 544 -0.40 5.45 5.19
C PRO A 544 0.72 6.19 5.91
N TYR A 545 0.80 7.52 5.74
CA TYR A 545 1.77 8.40 6.39
C TYR A 545 1.24 9.83 6.46
N ALA A 546 1.88 10.66 7.28
CA ALA A 546 1.66 12.09 7.29
C ALA A 546 2.14 12.70 5.97
N PHE A 547 1.37 13.62 5.38
CA PHE A 547 1.65 14.16 4.05
C PHE A 547 1.36 15.66 3.95
N GLY A 548 2.00 16.30 2.96
CA GLY A 548 1.77 17.70 2.60
C GLY A 548 1.50 17.87 1.11
N GLU A 549 0.59 18.78 0.77
CA GLU A 549 0.35 19.25 -0.59
C GLU A 549 0.54 20.76 -0.62
N VAL A 550 1.33 21.24 -1.58
CA VAL A 550 1.62 22.67 -1.76
C VAL A 550 1.47 23.02 -3.22
N ASP A 551 0.47 23.83 -3.53
CA ASP A 551 0.13 24.21 -4.88
C ASP A 551 0.35 25.71 -5.11
N ARG A 552 0.90 26.04 -6.27
CA ARG A 552 0.96 27.39 -6.82
C ARG A 552 0.53 27.36 -8.28
N VAL A 553 -0.50 28.13 -8.60
CA VAL A 553 -1.04 28.19 -9.96
C VAL A 553 -1.06 29.65 -10.39
N ASN A 554 -0.44 29.95 -11.52
CA ASN A 554 -0.45 31.24 -12.18
C ASN A 554 -1.28 31.11 -13.45
N ILE A 555 -2.41 31.83 -13.54
CA ILE A 555 -3.28 31.85 -14.71
C ILE A 555 -3.23 33.22 -15.37
N LYS A 556 -2.58 33.32 -16.52
CA LYS A 556 -2.60 34.52 -17.35
C LYS A 556 -3.98 34.68 -17.98
N LEU A 557 -4.60 35.86 -17.82
CA LEU A 557 -5.93 36.14 -18.34
C LEU A 557 -5.89 36.54 -19.82
N PRO A 558 -6.97 36.29 -20.58
CA PRO A 558 -7.08 36.72 -21.96
C PRO A 558 -7.13 38.26 -22.05
N ALA A 559 -6.66 38.80 -23.15
CA ALA A 559 -6.67 40.24 -23.38
C ALA A 559 -8.10 40.80 -23.30
N GLY A 560 -8.29 41.93 -22.63
CA GLY A 560 -9.60 42.58 -22.47
C GLY A 560 -10.47 42.00 -21.33
N TYR A 561 -9.98 41.01 -20.60
CA TYR A 561 -10.65 40.51 -19.40
C TYR A 561 -9.95 41.04 -18.13
N THR A 562 -10.74 41.24 -17.09
CA THR A 562 -10.27 41.59 -15.74
C THR A 562 -11.03 40.80 -14.70
N LEU A 563 -10.50 40.74 -13.49
CA LEU A 563 -11.14 40.05 -12.38
C LEU A 563 -12.26 40.91 -11.79
N GLU A 564 -13.48 40.39 -11.77
CA GLU A 564 -14.64 41.00 -11.12
C GLU A 564 -14.75 40.56 -9.66
N ASN A 565 -14.47 39.26 -9.39
CA ASN A 565 -14.52 38.73 -8.04
C ASN A 565 -13.35 37.75 -7.79
N THR A 566 -12.67 37.94 -6.66
CA THR A 566 -11.56 37.10 -6.19
C THR A 566 -12.07 36.11 -5.16
N PRO A 567 -11.69 34.81 -5.24
CA PRO A 567 -11.95 33.86 -4.17
C PRO A 567 -11.48 34.36 -2.82
N GLN A 568 -12.28 34.17 -1.79
CA GLN A 568 -11.91 34.60 -0.44
C GLN A 568 -10.93 33.60 0.18
N PRO A 569 -9.91 34.06 0.90
CA PRO A 569 -9.01 33.18 1.62
C PRO A 569 -9.77 32.30 2.61
N GLN A 570 -9.43 31.02 2.63
CA GLN A 570 -10.00 30.06 3.59
C GLN A 570 -8.93 29.38 4.40
N THR A 571 -9.27 29.06 5.64
CA THR A 571 -8.44 28.24 6.53
C THR A 571 -9.31 27.22 7.24
N ALA A 572 -8.78 26.01 7.40
CA ALA A 572 -9.36 24.99 8.25
C ALA A 572 -8.27 24.36 9.13
N ARG A 573 -8.64 23.96 10.35
CA ARG A 573 -7.73 23.30 11.29
C ARG A 573 -8.45 22.12 11.96
N LEU A 574 -7.71 21.03 12.12
CA LEU A 574 -8.10 19.85 12.89
C LEU A 574 -6.85 19.39 13.62
N GLY A 575 -6.76 19.54 14.93
CA GLY A 575 -5.65 19.08 15.79
C GLY A 575 -4.30 18.81 15.11
N TYR A 576 -4.28 17.82 14.24
CA TYR A 576 -3.11 17.36 13.49
C TYR A 576 -3.18 17.63 11.98
N ALA A 577 -4.08 18.47 11.52
CA ALA A 577 -4.18 18.83 10.11
C ALA A 577 -4.46 20.34 9.94
N GLY A 578 -3.96 20.89 8.85
CA GLY A 578 -4.15 22.30 8.50
C GLY A 578 -4.38 22.46 6.99
N TYR A 579 -5.26 23.39 6.64
CA TYR A 579 -5.53 23.78 5.28
C TYR A 579 -5.57 25.29 5.18
N GLN A 580 -5.03 25.84 4.11
CA GLN A 580 -5.20 27.25 3.73
C GLN A 580 -5.14 27.41 2.22
N ASN A 581 -5.90 28.34 1.71
CA ASN A 581 -5.80 28.82 0.35
C ASN A 581 -5.89 30.34 0.28
N VAL A 582 -5.32 30.91 -0.77
CA VAL A 582 -5.35 32.34 -1.07
C VAL A 582 -5.29 32.55 -2.58
N ALA A 583 -6.03 33.54 -3.06
CA ALA A 583 -6.01 33.98 -4.45
C ALA A 583 -5.65 35.48 -4.50
N GLN A 584 -4.80 35.87 -5.44
CA GLN A 584 -4.36 37.23 -5.68
C GLN A 584 -4.41 37.55 -7.17
N PHE A 585 -4.69 38.80 -7.50
CA PHE A 585 -4.71 39.28 -8.88
C PHE A 585 -3.80 40.51 -9.02
N ASP A 586 -2.86 40.46 -9.95
CA ASP A 586 -1.88 41.54 -10.19
C ASP A 586 -2.26 42.47 -11.37
N GLY A 587 -3.48 42.34 -11.90
CA GLY A 587 -3.96 43.08 -13.07
C GLY A 587 -3.80 42.32 -14.40
N LYS A 588 -3.05 41.21 -14.42
CA LYS A 588 -2.81 40.37 -15.60
C LYS A 588 -2.95 38.88 -15.35
N GLN A 589 -2.65 38.46 -14.14
CA GLN A 589 -2.61 37.05 -13.76
C GLN A 589 -3.39 36.83 -12.46
N LEU A 590 -4.14 35.74 -12.40
CA LEU A 590 -4.67 35.19 -11.18
C LEU A 590 -3.63 34.22 -10.61
N VAL A 591 -3.13 34.51 -9.43
CA VAL A 591 -2.17 33.67 -8.70
C VAL A 591 -2.88 33.04 -7.51
N THR A 592 -2.93 31.72 -7.47
CA THR A 592 -3.50 30.99 -6.33
C THR A 592 -2.44 30.14 -5.64
N GLN A 593 -2.55 30.06 -4.32
CA GLN A 593 -1.75 29.16 -3.47
C GLN A 593 -2.68 28.34 -2.60
N ARG A 594 -2.35 27.08 -2.45
CA ARG A 594 -3.08 26.11 -1.61
C ARG A 594 -2.09 25.28 -0.83
N ILE A 595 -2.34 25.08 0.45
CA ILE A 595 -1.53 24.23 1.33
C ILE A 595 -2.46 23.33 2.12
N LEU A 596 -2.23 22.03 2.06
CA LEU A 596 -2.84 21.01 2.90
C LEU A 596 -1.73 20.25 3.63
N GLN A 597 -1.86 20.09 4.95
CA GLN A 597 -0.89 19.40 5.80
C GLN A 597 -1.65 18.44 6.72
N VAL A 598 -1.27 17.17 6.72
CA VAL A 598 -1.89 16.14 7.55
C VAL A 598 -0.79 15.41 8.32
N ASN A 599 -0.68 15.66 9.63
CA ASN A 599 0.28 14.99 10.53
C ASN A 599 -0.33 13.79 11.26
N GLY A 600 -1.64 13.75 11.45
CA GLY A 600 -2.32 12.61 12.05
C GLY A 600 -2.52 11.49 11.04
N ILE A 601 -2.12 10.27 11.39
CA ILE A 601 -2.30 9.11 10.50
C ILE A 601 -3.41 8.18 10.96
N PHE A 602 -3.89 8.28 12.20
CA PHE A 602 -4.93 7.41 12.74
C PHE A 602 -5.96 8.24 13.51
N PHE A 603 -7.23 8.15 13.09
CA PHE A 603 -8.36 8.83 13.74
C PHE A 603 -9.42 7.78 14.09
N LYS A 604 -9.77 7.70 15.36
CA LYS A 604 -10.79 6.79 15.86
C LYS A 604 -12.17 7.14 15.28
N LEU A 605 -13.11 6.22 15.36
CA LEU A 605 -14.47 6.41 14.85
C LEU A 605 -15.18 7.62 15.47
N ASP A 606 -14.98 7.88 16.75
CA ASP A 606 -15.54 9.05 17.45
C ASP A 606 -14.98 10.40 16.98
N GLN A 607 -13.80 10.38 16.33
CA GLN A 607 -13.16 11.55 15.71
C GLN A 607 -13.59 11.78 14.25
N TYR A 608 -14.28 10.81 13.64
CA TYR A 608 -14.66 10.89 12.23
C TYR A 608 -15.50 12.13 11.87
N PRO A 609 -16.48 12.59 12.68
CA PRO A 609 -17.24 13.80 12.38
C PRO A 609 -16.37 15.05 12.20
N GLU A 610 -15.29 15.16 12.99
CA GLU A 610 -14.33 16.27 12.90
C GLU A 610 -13.47 16.16 11.62
N VAL A 611 -12.99 14.94 11.29
CA VAL A 611 -12.25 14.66 10.06
C VAL A 611 -13.10 14.99 8.84
N LYS A 612 -14.35 14.54 8.80
CA LYS A 612 -15.31 14.84 7.74
C LYS A 612 -15.55 16.34 7.59
N THR A 613 -15.76 17.04 8.70
CA THR A 613 -15.96 18.49 8.72
C THR A 613 -14.73 19.23 8.19
N PHE A 614 -13.52 18.79 8.56
CA PHE A 614 -12.27 19.35 8.07
C PHE A 614 -12.14 19.21 6.55
N PHE A 615 -12.27 17.99 6.02
CA PHE A 615 -12.17 17.74 4.57
C PHE A 615 -13.32 18.36 3.77
N GLY A 616 -14.52 18.52 4.36
CA GLY A 616 -15.61 19.30 3.75
C GLY A 616 -15.25 20.78 3.58
N LYS A 617 -14.51 21.39 4.54
CA LYS A 617 -13.98 22.76 4.39
C LYS A 617 -12.85 22.83 3.35
N VAL A 618 -12.00 21.81 3.28
CA VAL A 618 -10.97 21.70 2.22
C VAL A 618 -11.66 21.69 0.86
N GLN A 619 -12.67 20.86 0.67
CA GLN A 619 -13.46 20.79 -0.57
C GLN A 619 -14.08 22.14 -0.93
N ALA A 620 -14.80 22.76 -0.01
CA ALA A 620 -15.42 24.05 -0.23
C ALA A 620 -14.40 25.15 -0.62
N GLY A 621 -13.16 25.03 -0.09
CA GLY A 621 -12.06 25.89 -0.45
C GLY A 621 -11.52 25.64 -1.85
N ASP A 622 -11.35 24.36 -2.23
CA ASP A 622 -10.82 23.95 -3.53
C ASP A 622 -11.82 24.20 -4.67
N GLU A 623 -13.14 24.21 -4.41
CA GLU A 623 -14.20 24.42 -5.40
C GLU A 623 -14.53 25.92 -5.67
N GLN A 624 -13.82 26.86 -5.03
CA GLN A 624 -14.07 28.28 -5.26
C GLN A 624 -13.74 28.71 -6.68
N GLN A 625 -14.55 29.64 -7.19
CA GLN A 625 -14.41 30.18 -8.54
C GLN A 625 -14.03 31.67 -8.50
N ALA A 626 -13.20 32.08 -9.45
CA ALA A 626 -12.99 33.48 -9.81
C ALA A 626 -13.98 33.88 -10.91
N VAL A 627 -14.44 35.13 -10.89
CA VAL A 627 -15.29 35.67 -11.92
C VAL A 627 -14.48 36.69 -12.72
N LEU A 628 -14.33 36.43 -14.03
CA LEU A 628 -13.74 37.35 -14.98
C LEU A 628 -14.85 38.09 -15.76
N ILE A 629 -14.63 39.37 -16.06
CA ILE A 629 -15.50 40.16 -16.92
C ILE A 629 -14.71 40.67 -18.12
N GLY A 630 -15.29 40.48 -19.33
CA GLY A 630 -14.74 41.05 -20.56
C GLY A 630 -15.04 42.54 -20.65
N GLY A 631 -14.02 43.35 -20.94
CA GLY A 631 -14.21 44.77 -21.23
C GLY A 631 -15.07 44.98 -22.47
N SER A 632 -15.94 45.97 -22.45
CA SER A 632 -16.69 46.37 -23.65
C SER A 632 -15.68 46.85 -24.72
N SER A 633 -15.60 46.17 -25.87
CA SER A 633 -14.95 46.73 -27.03
C SER A 633 -15.64 48.07 -27.35
N THR A 634 -14.98 49.19 -27.13
CA THR A 634 -15.37 50.47 -27.69
C THR A 634 -15.32 50.30 -29.22
N ASN A 635 -16.48 50.11 -29.83
CA ASN A 635 -16.63 50.30 -31.28
C ASN A 635 -16.19 51.74 -31.57
N GLN A 636 -15.06 51.93 -32.19
CA GLN A 636 -14.78 53.13 -32.92
C GLN A 636 -15.75 53.15 -34.11
N GLU A 637 -16.86 53.88 -33.96
CA GLU A 637 -17.66 54.33 -35.10
C GLU A 637 -16.74 55.15 -35.99
N SER A 638 -16.33 54.59 -37.12
CA SER A 638 -15.75 55.31 -38.24
C SER A 638 -16.80 56.23 -38.80
N GLY A 639 -16.70 57.52 -38.45
CA GLY A 639 -17.55 58.57 -39.02
C GLY A 639 -17.41 58.60 -40.54
N ILE A 640 -18.51 58.30 -41.19
CA ILE A 640 -18.67 58.52 -42.64
C ILE A 640 -18.92 59.98 -42.84
N HIS A 641 -17.91 60.72 -43.31
CA HIS A 641 -18.11 62.07 -43.90
C HIS A 641 -18.84 61.93 -45.22
N SER A 642 -20.10 62.35 -45.24
CA SER A 642 -20.85 62.59 -46.47
C SER A 642 -20.43 63.94 -47.03
N HIS A 643 -19.75 63.96 -48.15
CA HIS A 643 -19.66 65.15 -49.01
C HIS A 643 -20.93 65.32 -49.83
N SER A 644 -21.67 66.36 -49.52
CA SER A 644 -22.71 66.90 -50.40
C SER A 644 -22.08 67.80 -51.45
N ASN A 645 -22.26 67.53 -52.75
CA ASN A 645 -22.08 68.50 -53.83
C ASN A 645 -23.44 68.88 -54.35
N ALA A 646 -23.71 70.16 -54.28
CA ALA A 646 -24.69 70.82 -55.13
C ALA A 646 -23.94 71.58 -56.28
N PRO A 647 -24.53 71.89 -57.41
CA PRO A 647 -25.43 73.05 -57.52
C PRO A 647 -26.84 72.76 -57.81
#